data_42e2d3b69b5ef098b0cfca28525039d3
#
_entry.id   42e2d3b69b5ef098b0cfca28525039d3
#
_cell.length_a   1.000
_cell.length_b   1.000
_cell.length_c   1.000
_cell.angle_alpha   90.00
_cell.angle_beta   90.00
_cell.angle_gamma   90.00
#
_symmetry.space_group_name_H-M   'P 1'
#
loop_
_entity.id
_entity.type
_entity.pdbx_description
1 polymer ?
#
loop_
_entity_poly.entity_id
_entity_poly.type
_entity_poly.pdbx_seq_one_letter_code
_entity_poly.pdbx_strand_id
1 'polypeptide(L)'
;MKLIPTSLSRRRLLGGTAAAAATTFLTPFAHGASPAHTFSIGEKDFLLDGKPLQIRCGEIHFARVPREYWQHRLRAIKAMGLNAVCAYLFWNYHEWKEGEFDWEGQRDAAEFCRLAQQEGLWVLLRPGPYSCAEWEMGGLPWWLLKHSGNWFLRTRDPRFVEPARRFLKEAGRVLAPLQVTKGGPILMVQVDNEYGFFGNDPDYMRMMRQTVLDAGFDVPLFACNPTNAVIKSHIPELFSVANFGSDPVAGFKALNAVQKGPLMCGEFYSGWFDTWGTPHKRGKTPQALRDIDYMLKENGSFSLYMAHGGTSFGLWGGADRPFRPDTSSYDYDAPISEAGWITEKFGQLKQVMTPYLAPGETLPEAPAANPVISIEPFHLTHYAHVMDSLPSISIKDRSPRHIEAYDISRGLIAYRCTLPVGPAGTLEAAAVCDLGFVFVDGKQVGIMDRRHRRYRVELAARSEAVTVEILVYTIARVNFGMEIHDRKGLHGPISFTPTGSAAQPVEDWRIRAIDFGADANLPKLAWQRGRARGPAFWRGSFSVAKAADTFLDMSTWGTGIVWVNGHCLGRYWNIGPTQTMYLPGPWMKAGANEIVVLDLTQPERPVVAGLKLPVLDQLRPEKDFSRRNNGKLQIEGQAATHSGSFATGSTKQEIKFENPVQGRQFCLESIDAHDGKQFAAVAEIELLDKDGKVMNQSSWTIAYANSEETMKEDGSALNAINGQSGDFWHTEWSGDSRNPKHPHRLVVDLGQNVTVSGFRYTPRQGREGVTGRIKSYRVLIGEALVGAPTFGQGKP
;
A
#
# COMPACT_ATOMS: atom_id res chain seq x y z
N MET A 1 -15.82 3.71 -60.61
CA MET A 1 -16.68 3.00 -61.58
C MET A 1 -17.32 1.84 -60.83
N LYS A 2 -18.62 2.05 -60.48
CA LYS A 2 -19.75 1.10 -60.59
C LYS A 2 -19.49 -0.32 -60.05
N LEU A 3 -20.32 -1.02 -59.28
CA LEU A 3 -21.72 -0.91 -58.81
C LEU A 3 -21.94 -2.02 -57.78
N ILE A 4 -22.85 -1.79 -56.84
CA ILE A 4 -23.58 -2.75 -56.05
C ILE A 4 -24.51 -3.61 -56.93
N PRO A 5 -24.94 -4.85 -56.58
CA PRO A 5 -26.17 -4.95 -55.87
C PRO A 5 -26.33 -6.18 -54.92
N THR A 6 -27.02 -5.98 -53.79
CA THR A 6 -28.24 -6.58 -53.24
C THR A 6 -28.71 -7.95 -53.78
N SER A 7 -29.10 -8.87 -52.84
CA SER A 7 -30.42 -9.51 -52.90
C SER A 7 -30.80 -10.29 -51.63
N LEU A 8 -32.02 -10.03 -51.20
CA LEU A 8 -32.84 -10.71 -50.18
C LEU A 8 -33.41 -12.04 -50.77
N SER A 9 -33.72 -13.02 -49.92
CA SER A 9 -34.98 -13.79 -49.92
C SER A 9 -35.06 -14.74 -48.73
N ARG A 10 -35.96 -14.61 -47.78
CA ARG A 10 -37.35 -15.01 -47.64
C ARG A 10 -37.63 -16.52 -47.48
N ARG A 11 -38.10 -16.83 -46.21
CA ARG A 11 -39.20 -17.70 -45.78
C ARG A 11 -39.16 -19.22 -46.03
N ARG A 12 -39.32 -19.97 -44.92
CA ARG A 12 -40.53 -20.80 -44.73
C ARG A 12 -40.81 -21.08 -43.28
N LEU A 13 -42.08 -20.83 -42.92
CA LEU A 13 -42.83 -21.25 -41.74
C LEU A 13 -43.15 -22.72 -41.72
N LEU A 14 -43.37 -23.25 -40.53
CA LEU A 14 -44.43 -24.21 -40.00
C LEU A 14 -43.75 -24.94 -38.84
N GLY A 15 -44.28 -25.10 -37.68
CA GLY A 15 -45.57 -25.02 -37.09
C GLY A 15 -45.53 -25.81 -35.80
N GLY A 16 -46.25 -25.33 -34.77
CA GLY A 16 -46.86 -26.18 -33.79
C GLY A 16 -46.23 -26.27 -32.40
N THR A 17 -46.88 -25.75 -31.51
CA THR A 17 -47.48 -26.05 -30.19
C THR A 17 -47.03 -25.12 -29.05
N ALA A 18 -48.02 -24.41 -28.53
CA ALA A 18 -47.94 -23.49 -27.42
C ALA A 18 -47.65 -24.22 -26.11
N ALA A 19 -46.61 -23.73 -25.37
CA ALA A 19 -46.54 -23.86 -23.94
C ALA A 19 -46.39 -22.43 -23.39
N ALA A 20 -47.44 -21.93 -22.75
CA ALA A 20 -47.49 -20.63 -22.10
C ALA A 20 -46.55 -20.66 -20.91
N ALA A 21 -45.31 -20.17 -21.07
CA ALA A 21 -44.49 -19.73 -19.96
C ALA A 21 -44.82 -18.26 -19.69
N ALA A 22 -45.43 -17.99 -18.54
CA ALA A 22 -45.67 -16.65 -18.05
C ALA A 22 -44.32 -15.99 -17.75
N THR A 23 -43.81 -15.24 -18.72
CA THR A 23 -42.73 -14.27 -18.51
C THR A 23 -43.34 -13.09 -17.77
N THR A 24 -43.18 -13.06 -16.46
CA THR A 24 -43.31 -11.85 -15.67
C THR A 24 -42.29 -10.85 -16.18
N PHE A 25 -42.71 -9.95 -17.03
CA PHE A 25 -41.97 -8.71 -17.30
C PHE A 25 -41.88 -7.97 -15.97
N LEU A 26 -40.68 -8.00 -15.34
CA LEU A 26 -40.31 -7.02 -14.35
C LEU A 26 -40.32 -5.68 -15.07
N THR A 27 -41.38 -4.93 -14.92
CA THR A 27 -41.40 -3.49 -15.23
C THR A 27 -40.26 -2.85 -14.46
N PRO A 28 -39.36 -2.08 -15.10
CA PRO A 28 -38.39 -1.29 -14.35
C PRO A 28 -39.21 -0.40 -13.43
N PHE A 29 -39.02 -0.53 -12.12
CA PHE A 29 -39.57 0.42 -11.17
C PHE A 29 -39.06 1.80 -11.59
N ALA A 30 -39.97 2.61 -12.09
CA ALA A 30 -39.72 4.04 -12.23
C ALA A 30 -39.45 4.54 -10.80
N HIS A 31 -38.19 4.78 -10.49
CA HIS A 31 -37.79 5.45 -9.27
C HIS A 31 -38.40 6.86 -9.35
N GLY A 32 -39.52 7.09 -8.65
CA GLY A 32 -39.97 8.41 -8.37
C GLY A 32 -38.82 9.20 -7.76
N ALA A 33 -38.55 10.40 -8.28
CA ALA A 33 -37.48 11.24 -7.72
C ALA A 33 -37.75 11.38 -6.21
N SER A 34 -36.78 10.98 -5.39
CA SER A 34 -36.80 11.22 -3.95
C SER A 34 -36.95 12.74 -3.71
N PRO A 35 -37.65 13.17 -2.68
CA PRO A 35 -37.76 14.59 -2.40
C PRO A 35 -36.39 15.20 -2.15
N ALA A 36 -36.16 16.41 -2.63
CA ALA A 36 -34.97 17.18 -2.29
C ALA A 36 -35.05 17.58 -0.81
N HIS A 37 -33.90 17.53 -0.15
CA HIS A 37 -33.70 17.93 1.23
C HIS A 37 -32.74 19.10 1.33
N THR A 38 -32.78 19.83 2.43
CA THR A 38 -31.81 20.86 2.77
C THR A 38 -30.81 20.27 3.78
N PHE A 39 -29.52 20.45 3.54
CA PHE A 39 -28.48 20.10 4.52
C PHE A 39 -27.59 21.32 4.76
N SER A 40 -27.33 21.63 6.02
CA SER A 40 -26.52 22.79 6.40
C SER A 40 -25.72 22.56 7.68
N ILE A 41 -24.70 23.35 7.85
CA ILE A 41 -23.87 23.41 9.06
C ILE A 41 -24.47 24.52 9.96
N GLY A 42 -25.06 24.11 11.09
CA GLY A 42 -25.62 25.02 12.09
C GLY A 42 -24.58 25.46 13.11
N GLU A 43 -25.03 26.17 14.15
CA GLU A 43 -24.13 26.68 15.22
C GLU A 43 -23.52 25.58 16.10
N LYS A 44 -24.25 24.44 16.28
CA LYS A 44 -23.84 23.31 17.13
C LYS A 44 -24.08 21.96 16.47
N ASP A 45 -24.96 21.90 15.47
CA ASP A 45 -25.44 20.68 14.86
C ASP A 45 -25.31 20.74 13.34
N PHE A 46 -25.16 19.60 12.70
CA PHE A 46 -25.57 19.46 11.32
C PHE A 46 -27.08 19.48 11.26
N LEU A 47 -27.65 20.12 10.26
CA LEU A 47 -29.11 20.28 10.10
C LEU A 47 -29.57 19.63 8.79
N LEU A 48 -30.49 18.68 8.90
CA LEU A 48 -31.22 18.11 7.76
C LEU A 48 -32.67 18.58 7.83
N ASP A 49 -33.14 19.31 6.83
CA ASP A 49 -34.44 19.97 6.81
C ASP A 49 -34.70 20.82 8.08
N GLY A 50 -33.66 21.50 8.54
CA GLY A 50 -33.69 22.32 9.74
C GLY A 50 -33.68 21.56 11.06
N LYS A 51 -33.61 20.22 11.04
CA LYS A 51 -33.55 19.38 12.25
C LYS A 51 -32.15 18.91 12.50
N PRO A 52 -31.70 18.81 13.80
CA PRO A 52 -30.41 18.28 14.16
C PRO A 52 -30.18 16.86 13.63
N LEU A 53 -29.02 16.63 13.04
CA LEU A 53 -28.56 15.33 12.56
C LEU A 53 -27.17 15.04 13.13
N GLN A 54 -27.05 14.04 14.01
CA GLN A 54 -25.77 13.47 14.40
C GLN A 54 -25.33 12.45 13.37
N ILE A 55 -24.20 12.68 12.70
CA ILE A 55 -23.69 11.80 11.64
C ILE A 55 -22.87 10.68 12.28
N ARG A 56 -23.32 9.46 12.11
CA ARG A 56 -22.63 8.21 12.45
C ARG A 56 -22.25 7.56 11.13
N CYS A 57 -21.06 7.90 10.61
CA CYS A 57 -20.61 7.46 9.30
C CYS A 57 -19.71 6.23 9.40
N GLY A 58 -19.68 5.40 8.36
CA GLY A 58 -18.76 4.28 8.19
C GLY A 58 -18.03 4.36 6.87
N GLU A 59 -16.72 4.20 6.93
CA GLU A 59 -15.86 4.19 5.75
C GLU A 59 -15.89 2.82 5.07
N ILE A 60 -16.14 2.84 3.77
CA ILE A 60 -16.09 1.69 2.89
C ILE A 60 -15.62 2.10 1.50
N HIS A 61 -14.59 1.44 1.00
CA HIS A 61 -14.09 1.67 -0.33
C HIS A 61 -14.79 0.73 -1.31
N PHE A 62 -15.76 1.20 -2.07
CA PHE A 62 -16.51 0.35 -3.03
C PHE A 62 -15.57 -0.34 -4.04
N ALA A 63 -14.44 0.27 -4.37
CA ALA A 63 -13.42 -0.31 -5.24
C ALA A 63 -12.75 -1.57 -4.65
N ARG A 64 -12.82 -1.76 -3.32
CA ARG A 64 -12.29 -2.92 -2.57
C ARG A 64 -13.33 -4.01 -2.29
N VAL A 65 -14.53 -3.84 -2.81
CA VAL A 65 -15.65 -4.76 -2.60
C VAL A 65 -16.21 -5.17 -3.96
N PRO A 66 -16.39 -6.46 -4.27
CA PRO A 66 -17.07 -6.88 -5.49
C PRO A 66 -18.43 -6.19 -5.62
N ARG A 67 -18.77 -5.69 -6.82
CA ARG A 67 -20.02 -4.95 -7.05
C ARG A 67 -21.25 -5.70 -6.55
N GLU A 68 -21.29 -7.01 -6.75
CA GLU A 68 -22.38 -7.90 -6.34
C GLU A 68 -22.60 -7.92 -4.82
N TYR A 69 -21.58 -7.48 -4.06
CA TYR A 69 -21.63 -7.45 -2.60
C TYR A 69 -21.83 -6.06 -2.00
N TRP A 70 -21.89 -4.99 -2.80
CA TRP A 70 -22.05 -3.63 -2.29
C TRP A 70 -23.29 -3.49 -1.39
N GLN A 71 -24.47 -3.93 -1.86
CA GLN A 71 -25.70 -3.83 -1.09
C GLN A 71 -25.63 -4.61 0.22
N HIS A 72 -25.02 -5.81 0.21
CA HIS A 72 -24.81 -6.60 1.42
C HIS A 72 -23.98 -5.84 2.45
N ARG A 73 -22.90 -5.20 2.04
CA ARG A 73 -22.02 -4.43 2.95
C ARG A 73 -22.70 -3.18 3.47
N LEU A 74 -23.44 -2.46 2.63
CA LEU A 74 -24.21 -1.28 3.01
C LEU A 74 -25.29 -1.65 4.04
N ARG A 75 -26.01 -2.75 3.84
CA ARG A 75 -26.98 -3.26 4.81
C ARG A 75 -26.35 -3.63 6.14
N ALA A 76 -25.17 -4.25 6.13
CA ALA A 76 -24.41 -4.54 7.35
C ALA A 76 -24.03 -3.25 8.09
N ILE A 77 -23.55 -2.24 7.38
CA ILE A 77 -23.21 -0.92 7.94
C ILE A 77 -24.45 -0.28 8.59
N LYS A 78 -25.61 -0.30 7.92
CA LYS A 78 -26.87 0.21 8.50
C LYS A 78 -27.28 -0.58 9.74
N ALA A 79 -27.16 -1.90 9.71
CA ALA A 79 -27.49 -2.79 10.82
C ALA A 79 -26.60 -2.60 12.05
N MET A 80 -25.41 -2.05 11.90
CA MET A 80 -24.49 -1.70 13.00
C MET A 80 -24.93 -0.44 13.73
N GLY A 81 -25.79 0.42 13.15
CA GLY A 81 -26.26 1.66 13.74
C GLY A 81 -25.71 2.93 13.09
N LEU A 82 -24.99 2.78 11.99
CA LEU A 82 -24.52 3.90 11.20
C LEU A 82 -25.65 4.45 10.31
N ASN A 83 -25.65 5.76 10.08
CA ASN A 83 -26.65 6.44 9.25
C ASN A 83 -26.07 7.07 7.99
N ALA A 84 -24.75 6.97 7.82
CA ALA A 84 -24.05 7.44 6.64
C ALA A 84 -22.90 6.50 6.27
N VAL A 85 -22.47 6.59 5.01
CA VAL A 85 -21.22 5.97 4.52
C VAL A 85 -20.36 7.02 3.85
N CYS A 86 -19.04 6.80 3.90
CA CYS A 86 -18.10 7.61 3.17
C CYS A 86 -17.76 6.93 1.84
N ALA A 87 -17.97 7.63 0.72
CA ALA A 87 -17.65 7.14 -0.61
C ALA A 87 -16.38 7.82 -1.14
N TYR A 88 -15.35 7.01 -1.41
CA TYR A 88 -14.07 7.47 -1.95
C TYR A 88 -14.03 7.31 -3.46
N LEU A 89 -13.54 8.32 -4.15
CA LEU A 89 -13.06 8.18 -5.51
C LEU A 89 -11.53 8.09 -5.50
N PHE A 90 -11.02 7.16 -6.26
CA PHE A 90 -9.60 7.09 -6.56
C PHE A 90 -9.42 7.56 -8.01
N TRP A 91 -8.80 8.70 -8.21
CA TRP A 91 -8.68 9.31 -9.53
C TRP A 91 -8.10 8.34 -10.55
N ASN A 92 -7.00 7.62 -10.21
CA ASN A 92 -6.39 6.62 -11.09
C ASN A 92 -7.29 5.41 -11.40
N TYR A 93 -8.30 5.14 -10.59
CA TYR A 93 -9.27 4.06 -10.81
C TYR A 93 -10.28 4.41 -11.89
N HIS A 94 -10.60 5.71 -12.00
CA HIS A 94 -11.54 6.25 -12.98
C HIS A 94 -10.86 6.83 -14.22
N GLU A 95 -9.59 7.25 -14.16
CA GLU A 95 -8.81 7.82 -15.27
C GLU A 95 -7.42 7.17 -15.32
N TRP A 96 -7.36 5.89 -15.74
CA TRP A 96 -6.09 5.17 -15.88
C TRP A 96 -5.21 5.71 -17.00
N LYS A 97 -5.82 6.11 -18.12
CA LYS A 97 -5.19 6.83 -19.20
C LYS A 97 -5.71 8.26 -19.24
N GLU A 98 -4.83 9.17 -19.49
CA GLU A 98 -5.15 10.59 -19.48
C GLU A 98 -6.30 10.94 -20.43
N GLY A 99 -7.38 11.52 -19.87
CA GLY A 99 -8.58 11.90 -20.62
C GLY A 99 -9.58 10.78 -20.91
N GLU A 100 -9.27 9.52 -20.53
CA GLU A 100 -10.18 8.38 -20.67
C GLU A 100 -10.81 8.04 -19.31
N PHE A 101 -12.11 8.29 -19.14
CA PHE A 101 -12.82 8.06 -17.88
C PHE A 101 -13.69 6.82 -17.95
N ASP A 102 -13.70 6.05 -16.84
CA ASP A 102 -14.51 4.85 -16.67
C ASP A 102 -15.38 4.96 -15.39
N TRP A 103 -16.68 4.88 -15.58
CA TRP A 103 -17.69 4.96 -14.54
C TRP A 103 -18.67 3.77 -14.59
N GLU A 104 -18.27 2.67 -15.19
CA GLU A 104 -19.12 1.50 -15.39
C GLU A 104 -18.68 0.31 -14.51
N GLY A 105 -19.56 -0.68 -14.38
CA GLY A 105 -19.27 -1.94 -13.69
C GLY A 105 -18.78 -1.72 -12.26
N GLN A 106 -17.58 -2.21 -11.96
CA GLN A 106 -16.96 -2.07 -10.65
C GLN A 106 -16.58 -0.60 -10.31
N ARG A 107 -16.57 0.30 -11.30
CA ARG A 107 -16.25 1.73 -11.16
C ARG A 107 -17.47 2.63 -11.07
N ASP A 108 -18.70 2.10 -11.01
CA ASP A 108 -19.94 2.84 -10.97
C ASP A 108 -20.23 3.44 -9.57
N ALA A 109 -19.52 4.54 -9.25
CA ALA A 109 -19.68 5.27 -7.99
C ALA A 109 -21.11 5.82 -7.80
N ALA A 110 -21.79 6.17 -8.91
CA ALA A 110 -23.17 6.67 -8.83
C ALA A 110 -24.13 5.56 -8.37
N GLU A 111 -23.97 4.35 -8.87
CA GLU A 111 -24.77 3.21 -8.41
C GLU A 111 -24.49 2.86 -6.96
N PHE A 112 -23.24 2.91 -6.52
CA PHE A 112 -22.90 2.72 -5.11
C PHE A 112 -23.63 3.74 -4.21
N CYS A 113 -23.68 5.02 -4.60
CA CYS A 113 -24.42 6.04 -3.87
C CYS A 113 -25.94 5.77 -3.87
N ARG A 114 -26.52 5.30 -4.99
CA ARG A 114 -27.95 4.93 -5.04
C ARG A 114 -28.27 3.73 -4.16
N LEU A 115 -27.41 2.72 -4.13
CA LEU A 115 -27.54 1.58 -3.23
C LEU A 115 -27.46 2.00 -1.76
N ALA A 116 -26.55 2.94 -1.40
CA ALA A 116 -26.50 3.51 -0.07
C ALA A 116 -27.84 4.19 0.30
N GLN A 117 -28.41 4.99 -0.60
CA GLN A 117 -29.72 5.63 -0.41
C GLN A 117 -30.84 4.59 -0.22
N GLN A 118 -30.85 3.52 -1.00
CA GLN A 118 -31.84 2.43 -0.88
C GLN A 118 -31.78 1.73 0.48
N GLU A 119 -30.58 1.59 1.06
CA GLU A 119 -30.40 1.05 2.41
C GLU A 119 -30.59 2.10 3.52
N GLY A 120 -31.06 3.32 3.18
CA GLY A 120 -31.32 4.41 4.13
C GLY A 120 -30.05 5.00 4.75
N LEU A 121 -28.97 5.07 3.95
CA LEU A 121 -27.69 5.65 4.33
C LEU A 121 -27.45 6.94 3.54
N TRP A 122 -27.04 7.98 4.24
CA TRP A 122 -26.47 9.19 3.64
C TRP A 122 -25.05 8.92 3.14
N VAL A 123 -24.53 9.84 2.31
CA VAL A 123 -23.18 9.72 1.75
C VAL A 123 -22.38 10.98 2.06
N LEU A 124 -21.18 10.79 2.60
CA LEU A 124 -20.10 11.77 2.59
C LEU A 124 -19.19 11.45 1.41
N LEU A 125 -19.10 12.35 0.44
CA LEU A 125 -18.31 12.10 -0.77
C LEU A 125 -16.89 12.63 -0.62
N ARG A 126 -15.89 11.80 -0.95
CA ARG A 126 -14.48 12.18 -0.97
C ARG A 126 -13.91 12.00 -2.38
N PRO A 127 -14.06 13.02 -3.25
CA PRO A 127 -13.69 12.89 -4.66
C PRO A 127 -12.19 13.04 -4.92
N GLY A 128 -11.39 13.37 -3.92
CA GLY A 128 -9.98 13.68 -4.08
C GLY A 128 -9.71 15.15 -4.43
N PRO A 129 -8.70 15.45 -5.27
CA PRO A 129 -8.00 14.59 -6.25
C PRO A 129 -7.05 13.56 -5.66
N TYR A 130 -6.54 13.77 -4.45
CA TYR A 130 -5.75 12.79 -3.69
C TYR A 130 -6.58 12.18 -2.57
N SER A 131 -6.46 10.88 -2.37
CA SER A 131 -7.31 10.13 -1.42
C SER A 131 -6.53 9.38 -0.35
N CYS A 132 -5.23 9.14 -0.49
CA CYS A 132 -4.41 8.29 0.38
C CYS A 132 -4.88 6.83 0.42
N ALA A 133 -5.49 6.41 1.52
CA ALA A 133 -6.24 5.16 1.69
C ALA A 133 -5.46 3.87 1.36
N GLU A 134 -4.14 3.86 1.53
CA GLU A 134 -3.27 2.71 1.19
C GLU A 134 -3.60 2.16 -0.22
N TRP A 135 -3.90 3.09 -1.12
CA TRP A 135 -4.19 2.84 -2.52
C TRP A 135 -3.03 3.29 -3.41
N GLU A 136 -2.80 2.59 -4.52
CA GLU A 136 -1.73 2.89 -5.49
C GLU A 136 -1.59 4.40 -5.73
N MET A 137 -0.42 4.99 -5.37
CA MET A 137 -0.11 6.41 -5.49
C MET A 137 -1.12 7.35 -4.78
N GLY A 138 -1.82 6.87 -3.74
CA GLY A 138 -2.86 7.64 -3.04
C GLY A 138 -4.04 8.05 -3.92
N GLY A 139 -4.30 7.30 -4.98
CA GLY A 139 -5.36 7.56 -5.96
C GLY A 139 -4.92 8.46 -7.12
N LEU A 140 -3.72 9.02 -7.11
CA LEU A 140 -3.23 9.86 -8.22
C LEU A 140 -2.85 9.01 -9.43
N PRO A 141 -3.08 9.49 -10.66
CA PRO A 141 -2.70 8.76 -11.88
C PRO A 141 -1.19 8.67 -12.10
N TRP A 142 -0.72 7.48 -12.46
CA TRP A 142 0.68 7.21 -12.76
C TRP A 142 1.27 8.10 -13.88
N TRP A 143 0.46 8.48 -14.87
CA TRP A 143 0.89 9.29 -16.00
C TRP A 143 1.29 10.73 -15.61
N LEU A 144 0.88 11.23 -14.46
CA LEU A 144 1.42 12.48 -13.89
C LEU A 144 2.93 12.40 -13.71
N LEU A 145 3.48 11.22 -13.39
CA LEU A 145 4.91 11.03 -13.18
C LEU A 145 5.75 11.01 -14.47
N LYS A 146 5.12 11.11 -15.65
CA LYS A 146 5.82 11.35 -16.92
C LYS A 146 6.51 12.71 -16.95
N HIS A 147 5.95 13.70 -16.26
CA HIS A 147 6.55 15.02 -16.14
C HIS A 147 7.87 14.96 -15.38
N SER A 148 8.87 15.68 -15.87
CA SER A 148 10.16 15.80 -15.19
C SER A 148 10.06 16.68 -13.93
N GLY A 149 11.02 16.51 -13.03
CA GLY A 149 11.07 17.23 -11.76
C GLY A 149 10.28 16.55 -10.65
N ASN A 150 10.47 17.05 -9.44
CA ASN A 150 9.79 16.60 -8.23
C ASN A 150 8.98 17.78 -7.65
N TRP A 151 8.11 17.49 -6.66
CA TRP A 151 7.41 18.48 -5.86
C TRP A 151 6.34 19.31 -6.58
N PHE A 152 5.74 18.79 -7.65
CA PHE A 152 4.62 19.46 -8.34
C PHE A 152 3.24 18.87 -7.97
N LEU A 153 3.18 17.63 -7.53
CA LEU A 153 1.92 16.99 -7.10
C LEU A 153 1.36 17.71 -5.88
N ARG A 154 0.05 17.91 -5.85
CA ARG A 154 -0.69 18.61 -4.77
C ARG A 154 -0.14 20.02 -4.50
N THR A 155 0.20 20.74 -5.55
CA THR A 155 0.62 22.15 -5.52
C THR A 155 -0.18 22.94 -6.56
N ARG A 156 0.06 24.26 -6.64
CA ARG A 156 -0.53 25.12 -7.68
C ARG A 156 0.13 24.98 -9.06
N ASP A 157 1.01 24.03 -9.24
CA ASP A 157 1.65 23.76 -10.54
C ASP A 157 0.61 23.34 -11.58
N PRO A 158 0.56 23.98 -12.76
CA PRO A 158 -0.41 23.64 -13.80
C PRO A 158 -0.38 22.18 -14.24
N ARG A 159 0.78 21.50 -14.17
CA ARG A 159 0.94 20.08 -14.49
C ARG A 159 0.10 19.17 -13.60
N PHE A 160 -0.24 19.64 -12.40
CA PHE A 160 -1.14 18.95 -11.47
C PHE A 160 -2.54 19.54 -11.50
N VAL A 161 -2.66 20.88 -11.43
CA VAL A 161 -3.96 21.55 -11.27
C VAL A 161 -4.89 21.34 -12.46
N GLU A 162 -4.39 21.43 -13.69
CA GLU A 162 -5.27 21.31 -14.86
C GLU A 162 -5.84 19.88 -15.02
N PRO A 163 -5.04 18.81 -14.90
CA PRO A 163 -5.60 17.46 -14.86
C PRO A 163 -6.57 17.23 -13.68
N ALA A 164 -6.25 17.73 -12.49
CA ALA A 164 -7.12 17.59 -11.31
C ALA A 164 -8.48 18.28 -11.51
N ARG A 165 -8.51 19.47 -12.11
CA ARG A 165 -9.74 20.16 -12.49
C ARG A 165 -10.58 19.36 -13.48
N ARG A 166 -9.93 18.77 -14.48
CA ARG A 166 -10.62 17.91 -15.47
C ARG A 166 -11.29 16.72 -14.79
N PHE A 167 -10.55 16.03 -13.93
CA PHE A 167 -11.08 14.88 -13.17
C PHE A 167 -12.24 15.29 -12.26
N LEU A 168 -12.07 16.34 -11.42
CA LEU A 168 -13.12 16.80 -10.51
C LEU A 168 -14.36 17.26 -11.24
N LYS A 169 -14.23 17.92 -12.39
CA LYS A 169 -15.36 18.30 -13.24
C LYS A 169 -16.11 17.08 -13.76
N GLU A 170 -15.37 16.04 -14.16
CA GLU A 170 -15.98 14.78 -14.62
C GLU A 170 -16.66 14.03 -13.47
N ALA A 171 -16.04 13.99 -12.28
CA ALA A 171 -16.67 13.46 -11.07
C ALA A 171 -17.95 14.21 -10.71
N GLY A 172 -17.96 15.55 -10.85
CA GLY A 172 -19.15 16.37 -10.67
C GLY A 172 -20.25 16.06 -11.68
N ARG A 173 -19.92 15.86 -12.95
CA ARG A 173 -20.89 15.46 -13.98
C ARG A 173 -21.66 14.18 -13.58
N VAL A 174 -20.96 13.22 -12.95
CA VAL A 174 -21.53 11.93 -12.56
C VAL A 174 -22.26 12.00 -11.23
N LEU A 175 -21.72 12.71 -10.23
CA LEU A 175 -22.15 12.62 -8.82
C LEU A 175 -22.88 13.86 -8.31
N ALA A 176 -22.70 15.06 -8.89
CA ALA A 176 -23.43 16.24 -8.44
C ALA A 176 -24.97 16.13 -8.61
N PRO A 177 -25.52 15.35 -9.54
CA PRO A 177 -26.96 15.05 -9.57
C PRO A 177 -27.49 14.24 -8.36
N LEU A 178 -26.58 13.59 -7.60
CA LEU A 178 -26.91 12.77 -6.43
C LEU A 178 -26.79 13.51 -5.10
N GLN A 179 -26.64 14.83 -5.12
CA GLN A 179 -26.65 15.64 -3.90
C GLN A 179 -28.02 15.64 -3.23
N VAL A 180 -28.02 15.80 -1.92
CA VAL A 180 -29.27 15.85 -1.13
C VAL A 180 -30.22 16.95 -1.58
N THR A 181 -29.72 18.06 -2.06
CA THR A 181 -30.45 19.18 -2.66
C THR A 181 -31.19 18.80 -3.95
N LYS A 182 -30.82 17.69 -4.57
CA LYS A 182 -31.40 17.14 -5.80
C LYS A 182 -32.10 15.80 -5.59
N GLY A 183 -32.34 15.42 -4.32
CA GLY A 183 -33.00 14.17 -3.94
C GLY A 183 -32.10 12.96 -3.87
N GLY A 184 -30.76 13.12 -3.95
CA GLY A 184 -29.79 12.07 -3.74
C GLY A 184 -29.31 11.95 -2.28
N PRO A 185 -28.39 11.04 -1.98
CA PRO A 185 -27.90 10.80 -0.62
C PRO A 185 -26.70 11.66 -0.19
N ILE A 186 -26.04 12.41 -1.10
CA ILE A 186 -24.79 13.10 -0.79
C ILE A 186 -25.07 14.35 0.06
N LEU A 187 -24.62 14.33 1.33
CA LEU A 187 -24.79 15.42 2.29
C LEU A 187 -23.71 16.49 2.17
N MET A 188 -22.46 16.08 2.02
CA MET A 188 -21.32 16.99 1.97
C MET A 188 -20.15 16.37 1.20
N VAL A 189 -19.23 17.23 0.73
CA VAL A 189 -18.12 16.83 -0.14
C VAL A 189 -16.79 17.29 0.44
N GLN A 190 -15.84 16.39 0.53
CA GLN A 190 -14.47 16.70 0.97
C GLN A 190 -13.66 17.34 -0.16
N VAL A 191 -12.77 18.25 0.22
CA VAL A 191 -11.80 18.89 -0.66
C VAL A 191 -10.41 18.37 -0.32
N ASP A 192 -9.77 17.65 -1.25
CA ASP A 192 -8.47 16.98 -1.06
C ASP A 192 -8.47 16.03 0.16
N ASN A 193 -7.33 15.52 0.61
CA ASN A 193 -7.23 14.68 1.80
C ASN A 193 -6.00 15.04 2.61
N GLU A 194 -6.19 15.36 3.91
CA GLU A 194 -5.11 15.60 4.88
C GLU A 194 -4.01 16.55 4.35
N TYR A 195 -4.42 17.59 3.62
CA TYR A 195 -3.44 18.49 3.00
C TYR A 195 -2.53 19.17 4.03
N GLY A 196 -3.01 19.46 5.22
CA GLY A 196 -2.21 20.04 6.31
C GLY A 196 -1.05 19.14 6.80
N PHE A 197 -1.07 17.84 6.46
CA PHE A 197 0.05 16.95 6.69
C PHE A 197 1.06 16.94 5.54
N PHE A 198 0.61 17.26 4.32
CA PHE A 198 1.43 17.28 3.11
C PHE A 198 2.02 18.67 2.81
N GLY A 199 1.21 19.72 2.91
CA GLY A 199 1.57 21.07 2.52
C GLY A 199 1.04 22.13 3.48
N ASN A 200 1.30 23.39 3.15
CA ASN A 200 0.82 24.56 3.90
C ASN A 200 0.53 25.73 2.95
N ASP A 201 -0.18 25.48 1.85
CA ASP A 201 -0.58 26.50 0.89
C ASP A 201 -2.12 26.66 0.93
N PRO A 202 -2.64 27.71 1.62
CA PRO A 202 -4.08 27.96 1.69
C PRO A 202 -4.69 28.29 0.34
N ASP A 203 -3.93 28.88 -0.60
CA ASP A 203 -4.44 29.23 -1.92
C ASP A 203 -4.63 27.99 -2.79
N TYR A 204 -3.79 26.96 -2.61
CA TYR A 204 -4.04 25.66 -3.20
C TYR A 204 -5.39 25.08 -2.74
N MET A 205 -5.67 25.11 -1.43
CA MET A 205 -6.94 24.58 -0.89
C MET A 205 -8.15 25.42 -1.36
N ARG A 206 -8.00 26.76 -1.46
CA ARG A 206 -9.06 27.62 -2.04
C ARG A 206 -9.30 27.30 -3.51
N MET A 207 -8.24 27.05 -4.27
CA MET A 207 -8.33 26.64 -5.68
C MET A 207 -9.04 25.30 -5.84
N MET A 208 -8.70 24.30 -5.01
CA MET A 208 -9.39 22.99 -5.04
C MET A 208 -10.84 23.13 -4.61
N ARG A 209 -11.12 23.92 -3.57
CA ARG A 209 -12.50 24.25 -3.17
C ARG A 209 -13.31 24.83 -4.33
N GLN A 210 -12.77 25.86 -4.99
CA GLN A 210 -13.45 26.48 -6.13
C GLN A 210 -13.67 25.45 -7.26
N THR A 211 -12.70 24.58 -7.51
CA THR A 211 -12.82 23.52 -8.52
C THR A 211 -13.97 22.56 -8.21
N VAL A 212 -14.19 22.21 -6.94
CA VAL A 212 -15.32 21.35 -6.53
C VAL A 212 -16.66 22.08 -6.71
N LEU A 213 -16.73 23.37 -6.39
CA LEU A 213 -17.92 24.19 -6.67
C LEU A 213 -18.22 24.29 -8.18
N ASP A 214 -17.19 24.54 -8.98
CA ASP A 214 -17.29 24.64 -10.45
C ASP A 214 -17.68 23.30 -11.10
N ALA A 215 -17.42 22.17 -10.40
CA ALA A 215 -17.87 20.85 -10.79
C ALA A 215 -19.37 20.61 -10.54
N GLY A 216 -20.08 21.56 -9.91
CA GLY A 216 -21.54 21.54 -9.71
C GLY A 216 -22.00 21.03 -8.35
N PHE A 217 -21.09 20.90 -7.39
CA PHE A 217 -21.44 20.59 -6.00
C PHE A 217 -21.88 21.86 -5.26
N ASP A 218 -23.11 21.82 -4.70
CA ASP A 218 -23.75 22.93 -3.98
C ASP A 218 -24.01 22.61 -2.48
N VAL A 219 -23.70 21.40 -2.03
CA VAL A 219 -23.75 21.01 -0.62
C VAL A 219 -22.51 21.53 0.14
N PRO A 220 -22.51 21.56 1.50
CA PRO A 220 -21.37 22.00 2.28
C PRO A 220 -20.09 21.24 1.92
N LEU A 221 -18.98 21.98 1.82
CA LEU A 221 -17.64 21.43 1.58
C LEU A 221 -16.84 21.41 2.87
N PHE A 222 -16.01 20.37 3.04
CA PHE A 222 -15.18 20.22 4.22
C PHE A 222 -13.75 19.76 3.90
N ALA A 223 -12.83 19.99 4.84
CA ALA A 223 -11.46 19.48 4.82
C ALA A 223 -11.22 18.62 6.06
N CYS A 224 -10.57 17.47 5.90
CA CYS A 224 -10.13 16.65 7.00
C CYS A 224 -8.61 16.78 7.20
N ASN A 225 -8.16 16.82 8.45
CA ASN A 225 -6.74 16.86 8.79
C ASN A 225 -6.49 16.14 10.12
N PRO A 226 -5.30 15.53 10.34
CA PRO A 226 -4.92 15.05 11.66
C PRO A 226 -5.01 16.16 12.71
N THR A 227 -5.36 15.82 13.94
CA THR A 227 -5.56 16.76 15.07
C THR A 227 -4.48 17.83 15.17
N ASN A 228 -3.20 17.44 15.03
CA ASN A 228 -2.06 18.35 15.12
C ASN A 228 -1.89 19.27 13.90
N ALA A 229 -2.60 19.03 12.83
CA ALA A 229 -2.55 19.83 11.60
C ALA A 229 -3.78 20.74 11.43
N VAL A 230 -4.89 20.49 12.14
CA VAL A 230 -6.14 21.26 12.00
C VAL A 230 -5.90 22.76 12.08
N ILE A 231 -5.24 23.22 13.14
CA ILE A 231 -5.05 24.67 13.39
C ILE A 231 -4.23 25.33 12.28
N LYS A 232 -3.13 24.69 11.87
CA LYS A 232 -2.21 25.28 10.88
C LYS A 232 -2.73 25.28 9.45
N SER A 233 -3.69 24.36 9.13
CA SER A 233 -4.21 24.16 7.78
C SER A 233 -5.64 24.64 7.59
N HIS A 234 -6.26 25.20 8.63
CA HIS A 234 -7.61 25.73 8.54
C HIS A 234 -7.70 26.91 7.57
N ILE A 235 -8.71 26.89 6.73
CA ILE A 235 -9.14 28.06 5.95
C ILE A 235 -10.63 28.32 6.25
N PRO A 236 -11.04 29.57 6.48
CA PRO A 236 -12.41 29.90 6.91
C PRO A 236 -13.49 29.47 5.94
N GLU A 237 -13.16 29.29 4.68
CA GLU A 237 -14.09 28.95 3.61
C GLU A 237 -14.40 27.43 3.53
N LEU A 238 -13.74 26.61 4.33
CA LEU A 238 -13.98 25.15 4.41
C LEU A 238 -14.26 24.74 5.85
N PHE A 239 -15.32 23.95 6.02
CA PHE A 239 -15.59 23.33 7.31
C PHE A 239 -14.49 22.31 7.64
N SER A 240 -13.93 22.37 8.84
CA SER A 240 -12.86 21.48 9.26
C SER A 240 -13.39 20.29 10.05
N VAL A 241 -12.88 19.09 9.77
CA VAL A 241 -13.06 17.90 10.60
C VAL A 241 -11.67 17.37 10.99
N ALA A 242 -11.57 16.69 12.15
CA ALA A 242 -10.30 16.21 12.66
C ALA A 242 -10.19 14.68 12.50
N ASN A 243 -9.02 14.18 12.09
CA ASN A 243 -8.75 12.75 11.98
C ASN A 243 -7.92 12.29 13.20
N PHE A 244 -8.36 11.22 13.86
CA PHE A 244 -7.67 10.62 15.01
C PHE A 244 -8.17 9.21 15.31
N GLY A 245 -7.32 8.39 15.94
CA GLY A 245 -7.70 7.04 16.41
C GLY A 245 -7.85 6.95 17.94
N SER A 246 -7.63 8.07 18.65
CA SER A 246 -7.77 8.20 20.11
C SER A 246 -7.79 9.67 20.50
N ASP A 247 -8.05 9.96 21.78
CA ASP A 247 -8.09 11.31 22.37
C ASP A 247 -9.05 12.27 21.64
N PRO A 248 -10.35 11.96 21.59
CA PRO A 248 -11.35 12.83 20.97
C PRO A 248 -11.43 14.22 21.63
N VAL A 249 -11.01 14.35 22.91
CA VAL A 249 -10.96 15.63 23.62
C VAL A 249 -9.99 16.59 22.94
N ALA A 250 -8.78 16.11 22.61
CA ALA A 250 -7.80 16.92 21.89
C ALA A 250 -8.27 17.25 20.47
N GLY A 251 -8.89 16.29 19.77
CA GLY A 251 -9.46 16.50 18.44
C GLY A 251 -10.54 17.59 18.42
N PHE A 252 -11.51 17.50 19.30
CA PHE A 252 -12.59 18.48 19.40
C PHE A 252 -12.12 19.85 19.91
N LYS A 253 -11.13 19.87 20.80
CA LYS A 253 -10.48 21.13 21.22
C LYS A 253 -9.79 21.83 20.03
N ALA A 254 -9.12 21.10 19.16
CA ALA A 254 -8.49 21.66 17.96
C ALA A 254 -9.51 22.25 16.98
N LEU A 255 -10.67 21.60 16.80
CA LEU A 255 -11.76 22.13 15.98
C LEU A 255 -12.36 23.41 16.57
N ASN A 256 -12.67 23.43 17.87
CA ASN A 256 -13.22 24.59 18.55
C ASN A 256 -12.26 25.81 18.55
N ALA A 257 -10.97 25.58 18.36
CA ALA A 257 -9.98 26.65 18.25
C ALA A 257 -10.03 27.40 16.91
N VAL A 258 -10.60 26.79 15.85
CA VAL A 258 -10.58 27.35 14.47
C VAL A 258 -11.94 27.68 13.91
N GLN A 259 -13.01 27.09 14.41
CA GLN A 259 -14.36 27.30 13.89
C GLN A 259 -15.42 27.14 14.96
N LYS A 260 -16.61 27.70 14.70
CA LYS A 260 -17.86 27.38 15.39
C LYS A 260 -18.64 26.40 14.54
N GLY A 261 -19.41 25.49 15.15
CA GLY A 261 -20.18 24.51 14.44
C GLY A 261 -20.20 23.14 15.10
N PRO A 262 -20.81 22.13 14.45
CA PRO A 262 -20.81 20.76 14.93
C PRO A 262 -19.36 20.20 15.00
N LEU A 263 -19.12 19.30 15.93
CA LEU A 263 -17.84 18.61 16.06
C LEU A 263 -17.89 17.29 15.29
N MET A 264 -16.84 16.99 14.51
CA MET A 264 -16.78 15.74 13.77
C MET A 264 -15.35 15.20 13.69
N CYS A 265 -15.23 13.89 13.98
CA CYS A 265 -14.08 13.10 13.58
C CYS A 265 -14.26 12.63 12.14
N GLY A 266 -13.39 13.08 11.24
CA GLY A 266 -13.46 12.76 9.81
C GLY A 266 -13.00 11.35 9.47
N GLU A 267 -12.03 10.83 10.22
CA GLU A 267 -11.56 9.44 10.18
C GLU A 267 -11.21 9.00 11.59
N PHE A 268 -12.01 8.09 12.14
CA PHE A 268 -11.75 7.50 13.45
C PHE A 268 -11.13 6.11 13.29
N TYR A 269 -9.83 5.98 13.55
CA TYR A 269 -9.06 4.75 13.30
C TYR A 269 -9.31 3.70 14.38
N SER A 270 -10.20 2.73 14.11
CA SER A 270 -10.52 1.62 15.01
C SER A 270 -9.67 0.37 14.80
N GLY A 271 -8.88 0.33 13.75
CA GLY A 271 -7.95 -0.71 13.34
C GLY A 271 -6.75 -0.10 12.64
N TRP A 272 -6.01 -0.90 11.86
CA TRP A 272 -4.91 -0.45 11.01
C TRP A 272 -4.66 -1.42 9.86
N PHE A 273 -4.02 -0.95 8.80
CA PHE A 273 -3.64 -1.76 7.64
C PHE A 273 -2.34 -2.55 7.86
N ASP A 274 -2.15 -3.61 7.07
CA ASP A 274 -0.97 -4.44 7.08
C ASP A 274 -0.02 -4.13 5.91
N THR A 275 1.27 -4.26 6.18
CA THR A 275 2.32 -4.22 5.17
C THR A 275 3.08 -5.56 5.14
N TRP A 276 3.59 -5.94 3.96
CA TRP A 276 4.34 -7.18 3.81
C TRP A 276 5.61 -7.20 4.68
N GLY A 277 5.81 -8.29 5.41
CA GLY A 277 6.97 -8.49 6.27
C GLY A 277 6.84 -7.89 7.67
N THR A 278 5.69 -7.32 8.03
CA THR A 278 5.41 -6.81 9.39
C THR A 278 4.30 -7.60 10.07
N PRO A 279 4.21 -7.59 11.41
CA PRO A 279 3.14 -8.25 12.13
C PRO A 279 1.76 -7.71 11.76
N HIS A 280 0.75 -8.60 11.74
CA HIS A 280 -0.65 -8.24 11.57
C HIS A 280 -1.10 -7.22 12.62
N LYS A 281 -1.76 -6.16 12.16
CA LYS A 281 -2.21 -5.05 13.02
C LYS A 281 -3.60 -5.32 13.57
N ARG A 282 -3.79 -5.03 14.85
CA ARG A 282 -5.08 -5.09 15.53
C ARG A 282 -5.36 -3.78 16.25
N GLY A 283 -6.59 -3.30 16.15
CA GLY A 283 -7.04 -2.10 16.84
C GLY A 283 -7.22 -2.32 18.35
N LYS A 284 -7.16 -1.23 19.11
CA LYS A 284 -7.45 -1.22 20.55
C LYS A 284 -8.97 -1.07 20.76
N THR A 285 -9.75 -2.12 20.48
CA THR A 285 -11.22 -2.08 20.53
C THR A 285 -11.81 -1.45 21.80
N PRO A 286 -11.38 -1.80 23.03
CA PRO A 286 -11.95 -1.18 24.22
C PRO A 286 -11.74 0.34 24.32
N GLN A 287 -10.63 0.86 23.78
CA GLN A 287 -10.39 2.30 23.69
C GLN A 287 -11.31 2.93 22.64
N ALA A 288 -11.41 2.34 21.45
CA ALA A 288 -12.27 2.83 20.39
C ALA A 288 -13.74 2.94 20.82
N LEU A 289 -14.24 1.96 21.56
CA LEU A 289 -15.62 1.99 22.11
C LEU A 289 -15.84 3.16 23.07
N ARG A 290 -14.89 3.42 23.99
CA ARG A 290 -14.98 4.56 24.92
C ARG A 290 -14.92 5.89 24.19
N ASP A 291 -14.06 6.00 23.18
CA ASP A 291 -13.88 7.25 22.44
C ASP A 291 -15.11 7.56 21.57
N ILE A 292 -15.73 6.54 20.98
CA ILE A 292 -16.99 6.70 20.22
C ILE A 292 -18.13 7.10 21.17
N ASP A 293 -18.28 6.44 22.32
CA ASP A 293 -19.28 6.80 23.32
C ASP A 293 -19.10 8.25 23.80
N TYR A 294 -17.84 8.67 24.04
CA TYR A 294 -17.54 10.06 24.39
C TYR A 294 -17.95 11.03 23.27
N MET A 295 -17.58 10.76 22.02
CA MET A 295 -17.95 11.62 20.90
C MET A 295 -19.47 11.77 20.77
N LEU A 296 -20.20 10.66 20.91
CA LEU A 296 -21.67 10.66 20.80
C LEU A 296 -22.33 11.44 21.96
N LYS A 297 -21.82 11.32 23.19
CA LYS A 297 -22.27 12.08 24.37
C LYS A 297 -22.08 13.59 24.21
N GLU A 298 -20.98 13.99 23.62
CA GLU A 298 -20.67 15.39 23.33
C GLU A 298 -21.39 15.91 22.09
N ASN A 299 -22.41 15.19 21.61
CA ASN A 299 -23.14 15.48 20.36
C ASN A 299 -22.20 15.59 19.13
N GLY A 300 -21.03 14.97 19.18
CA GLY A 300 -20.11 14.91 18.08
C GLY A 300 -20.53 13.85 17.04
N SER A 301 -20.09 14.07 15.83
CA SER A 301 -20.23 13.14 14.69
C SER A 301 -18.90 12.43 14.45
N PHE A 302 -18.93 11.28 13.77
CA PHE A 302 -17.72 10.57 13.40
C PHE A 302 -17.88 9.77 12.10
N SER A 303 -16.74 9.43 11.49
CA SER A 303 -16.62 8.45 10.41
C SER A 303 -15.69 7.32 10.84
N LEU A 304 -16.19 6.11 10.99
CA LEU A 304 -15.46 4.93 11.46
C LEU A 304 -14.54 4.41 10.35
N TYR A 305 -13.26 4.60 10.47
CA TYR A 305 -12.25 4.12 9.53
C TYR A 305 -11.56 2.86 10.07
N MET A 306 -11.84 1.64 9.53
CA MET A 306 -12.82 1.28 8.50
C MET A 306 -14.02 0.61 9.17
N ALA A 307 -15.21 0.84 8.63
CA ALA A 307 -16.38 -0.01 8.93
C ALA A 307 -16.26 -1.35 8.18
N HIS A 308 -15.75 -1.34 6.97
CA HIS A 308 -15.38 -2.50 6.16
C HIS A 308 -14.16 -2.17 5.31
N GLY A 309 -13.07 -2.88 5.51
CA GLY A 309 -11.84 -2.64 4.77
C GLY A 309 -11.88 -3.21 3.34
N GLY A 310 -12.18 -4.49 3.20
CA GLY A 310 -12.23 -5.19 1.91
C GLY A 310 -10.88 -5.68 1.40
N THR A 311 -10.74 -5.77 0.08
CA THR A 311 -9.55 -6.32 -0.60
C THR A 311 -9.07 -5.35 -1.69
N SER A 312 -7.78 -5.04 -1.70
CA SER A 312 -7.14 -4.31 -2.80
C SER A 312 -6.92 -5.23 -4.00
N PHE A 313 -8.03 -5.62 -4.65
CA PHE A 313 -8.01 -6.47 -5.85
C PHE A 313 -7.16 -5.83 -6.97
N GLY A 314 -6.81 -6.64 -7.97
CA GLY A 314 -5.93 -6.16 -9.02
C GLY A 314 -4.56 -5.80 -8.45
N LEU A 315 -4.01 -4.68 -8.89
CA LEU A 315 -2.73 -4.16 -8.40
C LEU A 315 -2.92 -2.78 -7.75
N TRP A 316 -4.02 -2.62 -6.99
CA TRP A 316 -4.43 -1.32 -6.45
C TRP A 316 -3.92 -1.03 -5.04
N GLY A 317 -3.37 -2.02 -4.34
CA GLY A 317 -2.70 -1.77 -3.06
C GLY A 317 -1.50 -0.84 -3.23
N GLY A 318 -1.34 0.10 -2.32
CA GLY A 318 -0.27 1.07 -2.26
C GLY A 318 0.96 0.60 -1.50
N ALA A 319 1.77 1.56 -1.05
CA ALA A 319 2.88 1.33 -0.16
C ALA A 319 3.00 2.48 0.84
N ASP A 320 3.29 2.16 2.10
CA ASP A 320 3.61 3.14 3.14
C ASP A 320 5.07 3.62 3.01
N ARG A 321 5.41 4.62 3.77
CA ARG A 321 6.78 5.19 3.83
C ARG A 321 7.49 4.86 5.15
N PRO A 322 8.83 4.67 5.18
CA PRO A 322 9.65 4.40 3.99
C PRO A 322 9.10 3.19 3.25
N PHE A 323 9.40 2.97 2.01
CA PHE A 323 8.73 2.00 1.13
C PHE A 323 8.44 0.65 1.79
N ARG A 324 7.17 0.43 2.13
CA ARG A 324 6.59 -0.77 2.72
C ARG A 324 5.32 -1.11 1.95
N PRO A 325 5.34 -2.09 1.03
CA PRO A 325 4.15 -2.42 0.24
C PRO A 325 3.05 -2.99 1.12
N ASP A 326 1.82 -2.49 0.91
CA ASP A 326 0.64 -2.94 1.62
C ASP A 326 0.21 -4.32 1.15
N THR A 327 -0.42 -5.10 2.04
CA THR A 327 -0.99 -6.40 1.68
C THR A 327 -2.21 -6.23 0.78
N SER A 328 -2.54 -7.27 -0.01
CA SER A 328 -3.77 -7.24 -0.82
C SER A 328 -5.03 -7.28 0.03
N SER A 329 -5.03 -8.01 1.13
CA SER A 329 -6.08 -7.88 2.14
C SER A 329 -6.01 -6.51 2.78
N TYR A 330 -7.15 -5.82 2.81
CA TYR A 330 -7.33 -4.58 3.54
C TYR A 330 -8.33 -4.82 4.68
N ASP A 331 -8.16 -5.94 5.39
CA ASP A 331 -9.05 -6.36 6.48
C ASP A 331 -9.19 -5.27 7.55
N TYR A 332 -8.11 -4.58 7.86
CA TYR A 332 -8.06 -3.41 8.76
C TYR A 332 -8.47 -3.70 10.21
N ASP A 333 -8.65 -4.98 10.58
CA ASP A 333 -9.34 -5.37 11.83
C ASP A 333 -10.70 -4.67 11.97
N ALA A 334 -11.43 -4.54 10.85
CA ALA A 334 -12.70 -3.84 10.76
C ALA A 334 -13.86 -4.64 11.41
N PRO A 335 -14.94 -3.98 11.86
CA PRO A 335 -16.11 -4.68 12.40
C PRO A 335 -16.85 -5.56 11.39
N ILE A 336 -16.73 -5.26 10.10
CA ILE A 336 -17.16 -6.11 8.99
C ILE A 336 -15.91 -6.61 8.30
N SER A 337 -15.63 -7.93 8.36
CA SER A 337 -14.41 -8.53 7.83
C SER A 337 -14.29 -8.40 6.31
N GLU A 338 -13.12 -8.73 5.75
CA GLU A 338 -12.85 -8.76 4.31
C GLU A 338 -13.92 -9.50 3.51
N ALA A 339 -14.37 -10.67 3.97
CA ALA A 339 -15.45 -11.44 3.34
C ALA A 339 -16.87 -10.91 3.69
N GLY A 340 -17.00 -9.90 4.51
CA GLY A 340 -18.29 -9.32 4.93
C GLY A 340 -18.93 -10.03 6.12
N TRP A 341 -18.15 -10.77 6.89
CA TRP A 341 -18.64 -11.38 8.11
C TRP A 341 -18.77 -10.37 9.24
N ILE A 342 -19.78 -10.57 10.08
CA ILE A 342 -19.99 -9.78 11.28
C ILE A 342 -19.02 -10.26 12.37
N THR A 343 -18.20 -9.36 12.88
CA THR A 343 -17.22 -9.66 13.93
C THR A 343 -17.76 -9.34 15.31
N GLU A 344 -17.03 -9.72 16.37
CA GLU A 344 -17.35 -9.33 17.74
C GLU A 344 -17.36 -7.79 17.89
N LYS A 345 -16.39 -7.11 17.28
CA LYS A 345 -16.29 -5.64 17.26
C LYS A 345 -17.56 -4.98 16.72
N PHE A 346 -18.18 -5.57 15.71
CA PHE A 346 -19.49 -5.09 15.20
C PHE A 346 -20.57 -5.08 16.26
N GLY A 347 -20.71 -6.18 17.01
CA GLY A 347 -21.70 -6.26 18.08
C GLY A 347 -21.47 -5.24 19.19
N GLN A 348 -20.21 -5.05 19.59
CA GLN A 348 -19.81 -4.08 20.59
C GLN A 348 -20.06 -2.63 20.13
N LEU A 349 -19.74 -2.29 18.89
CA LEU A 349 -20.01 -0.98 18.30
C LEU A 349 -21.53 -0.70 18.20
N LYS A 350 -22.30 -1.69 17.74
CA LYS A 350 -23.78 -1.59 17.72
C LYS A 350 -24.33 -1.28 19.11
N GLN A 351 -23.85 -1.95 20.14
CA GLN A 351 -24.27 -1.71 21.52
C GLN A 351 -23.98 -0.29 21.98
N VAL A 352 -22.79 0.24 21.67
CA VAL A 352 -22.43 1.63 22.00
C VAL A 352 -23.30 2.65 21.28
N MET A 353 -23.63 2.42 20.01
CA MET A 353 -24.39 3.37 19.20
C MET A 353 -25.92 3.33 19.45
N THR A 354 -26.45 2.19 19.93
CA THR A 354 -27.90 2.00 20.10
C THR A 354 -28.58 3.09 20.97
N PRO A 355 -27.99 3.61 22.06
CA PRO A 355 -28.62 4.68 22.85
C PRO A 355 -28.78 6.03 22.11
N TYR A 356 -28.05 6.21 21.00
CA TYR A 356 -27.99 7.46 20.23
C TYR A 356 -28.76 7.41 18.92
N LEU A 357 -29.58 6.38 18.72
CA LEU A 357 -30.49 6.30 17.58
C LEU A 357 -31.55 7.40 17.66
N ALA A 358 -31.97 7.91 16.51
CA ALA A 358 -33.04 8.90 16.45
C ALA A 358 -34.34 8.31 17.02
N PRO A 359 -35.25 9.12 17.65
CA PRO A 359 -36.53 8.63 18.13
C PRO A 359 -37.30 7.92 17.01
N GLY A 360 -37.65 6.64 17.23
CA GLY A 360 -38.34 5.81 16.27
C GLY A 360 -37.46 5.17 15.18
N GLU A 361 -36.14 5.42 15.17
CA GLU A 361 -35.21 4.73 14.28
C GLU A 361 -35.08 3.24 14.69
N THR A 362 -35.35 2.37 13.73
CA THR A 362 -35.18 0.92 13.90
C THR A 362 -34.04 0.45 12.99
N LEU A 363 -33.16 -0.40 13.54
CA LEU A 363 -32.08 -0.99 12.76
C LEU A 363 -32.53 -2.28 12.08
N PRO A 364 -32.15 -2.51 10.81
CA PRO A 364 -32.41 -3.80 10.17
C PRO A 364 -31.55 -4.90 10.84
N GLU A 365 -31.92 -6.13 10.61
CA GLU A 365 -31.06 -7.27 10.92
C GLU A 365 -29.81 -7.23 10.03
N ALA A 366 -28.68 -7.66 10.60
CA ALA A 366 -27.46 -7.83 9.82
C ALA A 366 -27.69 -8.92 8.75
N PRO A 367 -27.20 -8.72 7.53
CA PRO A 367 -27.36 -9.72 6.47
C PRO A 367 -26.63 -11.01 6.84
N ALA A 368 -27.16 -12.15 6.37
CA ALA A 368 -26.49 -13.43 6.53
C ALA A 368 -25.14 -13.43 5.82
N ALA A 369 -24.15 -14.09 6.42
CA ALA A 369 -22.84 -14.26 5.78
C ALA A 369 -22.96 -14.97 4.42
N ASN A 370 -22.14 -14.56 3.47
CA ASN A 370 -22.04 -15.27 2.19
C ASN A 370 -21.57 -16.70 2.41
N PRO A 371 -22.07 -17.67 1.61
CA PRO A 371 -21.58 -19.04 1.68
C PRO A 371 -20.08 -19.13 1.41
N VAL A 372 -19.39 -19.97 2.18
CA VAL A 372 -17.94 -20.23 2.03
C VAL A 372 -17.69 -21.70 1.81
N ILE A 373 -16.79 -22.03 0.87
CA ILE A 373 -16.40 -23.40 0.54
C ILE A 373 -14.91 -23.63 0.76
N SER A 374 -14.54 -24.90 0.99
CA SER A 374 -13.16 -25.38 0.81
C SER A 374 -12.97 -25.94 -0.58
N ILE A 375 -11.74 -25.82 -1.09
CA ILE A 375 -11.31 -26.45 -2.34
C ILE A 375 -10.12 -27.34 -1.99
N GLU A 376 -10.23 -28.64 -2.32
CA GLU A 376 -9.16 -29.59 -2.08
C GLU A 376 -7.87 -29.16 -2.80
N PRO A 377 -6.70 -29.47 -2.23
CA PRO A 377 -5.42 -29.11 -2.85
C PRO A 377 -5.30 -29.62 -4.28
N PHE A 378 -4.94 -28.77 -5.21
CA PHE A 378 -4.75 -29.09 -6.61
C PHE A 378 -3.44 -28.51 -7.15
N HIS A 379 -2.88 -29.16 -8.18
CA HIS A 379 -1.59 -28.77 -8.76
C HIS A 379 -1.76 -27.87 -9.98
N LEU A 380 -0.89 -26.86 -10.08
CA LEU A 380 -0.68 -26.12 -11.31
C LEU A 380 0.41 -26.84 -12.13
N THR A 381 0.03 -27.39 -13.28
CA THR A 381 0.87 -28.32 -14.05
C THR A 381 1.44 -27.72 -15.35
N HIS A 382 1.02 -26.52 -15.70
CA HIS A 382 1.51 -25.79 -16.86
C HIS A 382 2.22 -24.52 -16.41
N TYR A 383 3.25 -24.13 -17.14
CA TYR A 383 3.99 -22.90 -16.89
C TYR A 383 4.37 -22.16 -18.18
N ALA A 384 4.69 -20.89 -18.04
CA ALA A 384 5.32 -20.07 -19.08
C ALA A 384 6.38 -19.19 -18.43
N HIS A 385 7.61 -19.23 -18.89
CA HIS A 385 8.66 -18.37 -18.31
C HIS A 385 8.39 -16.90 -18.60
N VAL A 386 8.64 -16.05 -17.60
CA VAL A 386 8.47 -14.59 -17.75
C VAL A 386 9.34 -14.05 -18.87
N MET A 387 10.60 -14.49 -18.96
CA MET A 387 11.56 -14.00 -19.95
C MET A 387 11.14 -14.34 -21.37
N ASP A 388 10.52 -15.50 -21.60
CA ASP A 388 10.00 -15.94 -22.90
C ASP A 388 8.67 -15.25 -23.25
N SER A 389 7.99 -14.71 -22.24
CA SER A 389 6.70 -14.01 -22.39
C SER A 389 6.83 -12.50 -22.64
N LEU A 390 8.04 -11.97 -22.55
CA LEU A 390 8.33 -10.56 -22.82
C LEU A 390 8.16 -10.27 -24.32
N PRO A 391 7.65 -9.08 -24.71
CA PRO A 391 7.53 -8.69 -26.11
C PRO A 391 8.88 -8.77 -26.85
N SER A 392 8.86 -9.13 -28.13
CA SER A 392 10.07 -9.16 -28.98
C SER A 392 10.62 -7.76 -29.25
N ILE A 393 9.74 -6.74 -29.30
CA ILE A 393 10.12 -5.35 -29.53
C ILE A 393 10.71 -4.78 -28.24
N SER A 394 11.86 -4.12 -28.36
CA SER A 394 12.53 -3.46 -27.24
C SER A 394 12.71 -1.96 -27.50
N ILE A 395 12.58 -1.17 -26.44
CA ILE A 395 12.99 0.23 -26.42
C ILE A 395 14.50 0.25 -26.23
N LYS A 396 15.21 1.13 -26.98
CA LYS A 396 16.64 1.36 -26.80
C LYS A 396 16.84 2.66 -26.03
N ASP A 397 17.69 2.62 -25.02
CA ASP A 397 18.11 3.82 -24.30
C ASP A 397 19.59 3.70 -23.91
N ARG A 398 20.28 4.84 -23.85
CA ARG A 398 21.68 4.87 -23.43
C ARG A 398 21.82 4.50 -21.94
N SER A 399 20.90 4.99 -21.10
CA SER A 399 20.84 4.70 -19.68
C SER A 399 19.37 4.51 -19.27
N PRO A 400 19.04 3.53 -18.40
CA PRO A 400 17.68 3.33 -17.95
C PRO A 400 17.09 4.59 -17.30
N ARG A 401 15.83 4.85 -17.64
CA ARG A 401 15.00 5.86 -17.00
C ARG A 401 13.84 5.18 -16.28
N HIS A 402 13.10 5.93 -15.46
CA HIS A 402 11.86 5.45 -14.86
C HIS A 402 10.85 5.00 -15.91
N ILE A 403 10.02 4.01 -15.58
CA ILE A 403 9.14 3.35 -16.58
C ILE A 403 8.10 4.27 -17.18
N GLU A 404 7.65 5.28 -16.43
CA GLU A 404 6.67 6.27 -16.87
C GLU A 404 7.21 7.08 -18.08
N ALA A 405 8.54 7.26 -18.17
CA ALA A 405 9.17 7.88 -19.34
C ALA A 405 9.10 7.01 -20.61
N TYR A 406 8.79 5.73 -20.48
CA TYR A 406 8.58 4.79 -21.59
C TYR A 406 7.10 4.50 -21.82
N ASP A 407 6.20 5.24 -21.20
CA ASP A 407 4.75 5.03 -21.26
C ASP A 407 4.31 3.66 -20.72
N ILE A 408 5.03 3.15 -19.72
CA ILE A 408 4.72 1.91 -19.02
C ILE A 408 4.14 2.26 -17.64
N SER A 409 3.00 1.65 -17.32
CA SER A 409 2.30 1.98 -16.08
C SER A 409 2.77 1.20 -14.88
N ARG A 410 2.83 -0.12 -14.97
CA ARG A 410 3.25 -1.06 -13.91
C ARG A 410 3.42 -2.48 -14.46
N GLY A 411 4.26 -3.28 -13.86
CA GLY A 411 4.40 -4.69 -14.29
C GLY A 411 5.79 -5.27 -14.12
N LEU A 412 6.21 -6.03 -15.13
CA LEU A 412 7.51 -6.68 -15.21
C LEU A 412 8.31 -6.02 -16.33
N ILE A 413 9.44 -5.44 -15.99
CA ILE A 413 10.29 -4.71 -16.91
C ILE A 413 11.68 -5.33 -16.94
N ALA A 414 12.10 -5.85 -18.10
CA ALA A 414 13.42 -6.39 -18.30
C ALA A 414 14.34 -5.35 -18.97
N TYR A 415 15.45 -5.06 -18.30
CA TYR A 415 16.52 -4.18 -18.76
C TYR A 415 17.73 -5.03 -19.12
N ARG A 416 18.16 -4.99 -20.35
CA ARG A 416 19.22 -5.83 -20.91
C ARG A 416 20.37 -5.01 -21.44
N CYS A 417 21.61 -5.36 -21.06
CA CYS A 417 22.84 -4.81 -21.62
C CYS A 417 23.88 -5.90 -21.84
N THR A 418 25.00 -5.55 -22.43
CA THR A 418 26.15 -6.44 -22.60
C THR A 418 27.33 -5.88 -21.80
N LEU A 419 27.96 -6.72 -20.98
CA LEU A 419 29.23 -6.40 -20.35
C LEU A 419 30.36 -7.12 -21.06
N PRO A 420 31.46 -6.42 -21.41
CA PRO A 420 32.64 -7.02 -22.07
C PRO A 420 33.39 -7.99 -21.15
N VAL A 421 34.32 -8.73 -21.72
CA VAL A 421 35.34 -9.50 -20.97
C VAL A 421 35.99 -8.62 -19.92
N GLY A 422 36.25 -9.18 -18.74
CA GLY A 422 36.90 -8.40 -17.67
C GLY A 422 36.84 -9.06 -16.30
N PRO A 423 37.48 -8.43 -15.29
CA PRO A 423 37.54 -8.94 -13.94
C PRO A 423 36.15 -8.99 -13.26
N ALA A 424 36.12 -9.64 -12.10
CA ALA A 424 34.98 -9.55 -11.18
C ALA A 424 34.78 -8.11 -10.72
N GLY A 425 33.57 -7.79 -10.25
CA GLY A 425 33.25 -6.46 -9.76
C GLY A 425 31.80 -6.30 -9.37
N THR A 426 31.41 -5.08 -9.04
CA THR A 426 30.07 -4.73 -8.55
C THR A 426 29.27 -4.02 -9.62
N LEU A 427 28.10 -4.54 -9.97
CA LEU A 427 27.08 -3.85 -10.74
C LEU A 427 26.19 -3.06 -9.77
N GLU A 428 26.01 -1.76 -10.01
CA GLU A 428 25.25 -0.87 -9.14
C GLU A 428 24.28 0.01 -9.94
N ALA A 429 23.07 0.15 -9.45
CA ALA A 429 22.07 1.10 -9.93
C ALA A 429 21.89 2.27 -8.96
N ALA A 430 21.51 3.45 -9.44
CA ALA A 430 21.15 4.57 -8.57
C ALA A 430 19.95 4.22 -7.69
N ALA A 431 18.95 3.52 -8.25
CA ALA A 431 17.85 2.92 -7.49
C ALA A 431 17.18 1.81 -8.31
N VAL A 432 16.50 0.91 -7.62
CA VAL A 432 15.58 -0.09 -8.20
C VAL A 432 14.23 0.07 -7.51
N CYS A 433 13.19 0.34 -8.27
CA CYS A 433 11.83 0.51 -7.79
C CYS A 433 10.91 -0.51 -8.49
N ASP A 434 10.70 -1.74 -7.89
CA ASP A 434 10.95 -1.99 -6.48
C ASP A 434 11.87 -3.21 -6.24
N LEU A 435 11.70 -4.30 -7.01
CA LEU A 435 12.42 -5.57 -6.83
C LEU A 435 13.04 -6.01 -8.16
N GLY A 436 14.37 -6.13 -8.19
CA GLY A 436 15.13 -6.46 -9.40
C GLY A 436 15.83 -7.83 -9.28
N PHE A 437 15.52 -8.74 -10.19
CA PHE A 437 16.20 -10.04 -10.31
C PHE A 437 17.29 -9.91 -11.38
N VAL A 438 18.55 -10.13 -11.01
CA VAL A 438 19.71 -9.94 -11.88
C VAL A 438 20.16 -11.27 -12.44
N PHE A 439 20.25 -11.36 -13.77
CA PHE A 439 20.68 -12.53 -14.50
C PHE A 439 21.93 -12.22 -15.32
N VAL A 440 22.84 -13.18 -15.42
CA VAL A 440 23.98 -13.19 -16.33
C VAL A 440 23.82 -14.44 -17.20
N ASP A 441 23.70 -14.25 -18.52
CA ASP A 441 23.47 -15.30 -19.51
C ASP A 441 22.31 -16.26 -19.10
N GLY A 442 21.22 -15.67 -18.59
CA GLY A 442 20.02 -16.39 -18.14
C GLY A 442 20.11 -17.04 -16.75
N LYS A 443 21.29 -17.02 -16.09
CA LYS A 443 21.46 -17.54 -14.75
C LYS A 443 21.29 -16.41 -13.73
N GLN A 444 20.38 -16.57 -12.75
CA GLN A 444 20.22 -15.60 -11.68
C GLN A 444 21.48 -15.54 -10.79
N VAL A 445 22.00 -14.34 -10.62
CA VAL A 445 23.23 -14.07 -9.85
C VAL A 445 23.00 -13.17 -8.63
N GLY A 446 21.87 -12.47 -8.59
CA GLY A 446 21.56 -11.61 -7.44
C GLY A 446 20.17 -11.02 -7.48
N ILE A 447 19.85 -10.26 -6.44
CA ILE A 447 18.59 -9.54 -6.27
C ILE A 447 18.88 -8.14 -5.74
N MET A 448 18.22 -7.15 -6.34
CA MET A 448 18.15 -5.77 -5.86
C MET A 448 16.80 -5.56 -5.23
N ASP A 449 16.73 -4.94 -4.04
CA ASP A 449 15.50 -4.78 -3.27
C ASP A 449 15.43 -3.41 -2.62
N ARG A 450 14.42 -2.62 -3.00
CA ARG A 450 14.17 -1.28 -2.46
C ARG A 450 13.91 -1.27 -0.96
N ARG A 451 13.23 -2.27 -0.41
CA ARG A 451 12.92 -2.37 1.02
C ARG A 451 14.19 -2.36 1.88
N HIS A 452 15.27 -2.94 1.33
CA HIS A 452 16.58 -3.05 1.98
C HIS A 452 17.60 -2.09 1.40
N ARG A 453 17.23 -1.16 0.52
CA ARG A 453 18.13 -0.24 -0.22
C ARG A 453 19.30 -0.97 -0.89
N ARG A 454 19.08 -2.21 -1.32
CA ARG A 454 20.07 -3.04 -1.97
C ARG A 454 20.01 -2.83 -3.48
N TYR A 455 20.93 -2.05 -4.01
CA TYR A 455 20.99 -1.69 -5.42
C TYR A 455 22.27 -2.18 -6.10
N ARG A 456 22.99 -3.13 -5.46
CA ARG A 456 24.29 -3.67 -5.89
C ARG A 456 24.23 -5.19 -5.99
N VAL A 457 24.95 -5.74 -6.99
CA VAL A 457 25.16 -7.18 -7.16
C VAL A 457 26.59 -7.45 -7.60
N GLU A 458 27.26 -8.39 -6.93
CA GLU A 458 28.59 -8.83 -7.30
C GLU A 458 28.53 -9.76 -8.50
N LEU A 459 29.37 -9.47 -9.51
CA LEU A 459 29.51 -10.28 -10.72
C LEU A 459 30.89 -10.94 -10.75
N ALA A 460 30.95 -12.20 -11.16
CA ALA A 460 32.18 -12.94 -11.35
C ALA A 460 33.03 -12.37 -12.49
N ALA A 461 34.30 -12.74 -12.55
CA ALA A 461 35.17 -12.46 -13.69
C ALA A 461 34.59 -13.11 -14.97
N ARG A 462 34.76 -12.45 -16.10
CA ARG A 462 34.22 -12.82 -17.39
C ARG A 462 35.32 -13.06 -18.39
N SER A 463 35.40 -14.30 -18.91
CA SER A 463 36.33 -14.68 -19.99
C SER A 463 35.84 -14.29 -21.38
N GLU A 464 34.53 -13.99 -21.52
CA GLU A 464 33.87 -13.54 -22.74
C GLU A 464 32.83 -12.45 -22.39
N ALA A 465 32.31 -11.78 -23.41
CA ALA A 465 31.23 -10.82 -23.21
C ALA A 465 29.95 -11.55 -22.77
N VAL A 466 29.28 -11.02 -21.74
CA VAL A 466 28.08 -11.62 -21.15
C VAL A 466 26.86 -10.71 -21.32
N THR A 467 25.71 -11.31 -21.40
CA THR A 467 24.44 -10.58 -21.32
C THR A 467 24.03 -10.44 -19.85
N VAL A 468 23.87 -9.19 -19.40
CA VAL A 468 23.24 -8.89 -18.11
C VAL A 468 21.79 -8.50 -18.36
N GLU A 469 20.87 -9.12 -17.62
CA GLU A 469 19.45 -8.78 -17.69
C GLU A 469 18.92 -8.58 -16.27
N ILE A 470 18.24 -7.44 -16.02
CA ILE A 470 17.63 -7.09 -14.75
C ILE A 470 16.11 -7.07 -14.95
N LEU A 471 15.42 -8.06 -14.41
CA LEU A 471 13.97 -8.12 -14.40
C LEU A 471 13.45 -7.37 -13.17
N VAL A 472 12.86 -6.20 -13.38
CA VAL A 472 12.28 -5.38 -12.32
C VAL A 472 10.78 -5.65 -12.21
N TYR A 473 10.33 -5.99 -11.01
CA TYR A 473 8.92 -6.06 -10.63
C TYR A 473 8.52 -4.81 -9.88
N THR A 474 7.53 -4.09 -10.39
CA THR A 474 6.94 -2.94 -9.72
C THR A 474 5.87 -3.41 -8.76
N ILE A 475 6.09 -3.24 -7.46
CA ILE A 475 5.14 -3.76 -6.45
C ILE A 475 3.99 -2.76 -6.29
N ALA A 476 4.26 -1.55 -5.84
CA ALA A 476 3.24 -0.53 -5.60
C ALA A 476 3.90 0.85 -5.51
N ARG A 477 3.16 1.92 -5.83
CA ARG A 477 3.63 3.28 -5.56
C ARG A 477 3.26 3.70 -4.15
N VAL A 478 4.15 4.49 -3.55
CA VAL A 478 3.91 5.09 -2.23
C VAL A 478 2.65 5.96 -2.29
N ASN A 479 1.79 5.79 -1.29
CA ASN A 479 0.48 6.44 -1.23
C ASN A 479 0.45 7.67 -0.32
N PHE A 480 1.51 7.93 0.46
CA PHE A 480 1.49 8.92 1.52
C PHE A 480 2.79 9.74 1.59
N GLY A 481 2.67 11.00 2.04
CA GLY A 481 3.81 11.87 2.27
C GLY A 481 4.44 12.43 0.99
N MET A 482 5.67 12.91 1.13
CA MET A 482 6.38 13.55 0.01
C MET A 482 6.87 12.52 -1.01
N GLU A 483 6.95 11.26 -0.64
CA GLU A 483 7.38 10.12 -1.46
C GLU A 483 6.33 9.69 -2.51
N ILE A 484 5.18 10.35 -2.59
CA ILE A 484 4.17 10.08 -3.64
C ILE A 484 4.67 10.34 -5.08
N HIS A 485 5.81 11.03 -5.25
CA HIS A 485 6.51 11.14 -6.54
C HIS A 485 7.29 9.87 -6.89
N ASP A 486 6.71 8.72 -6.63
CA ASP A 486 7.32 7.40 -6.69
C ASP A 486 7.36 6.83 -8.10
N ARG A 487 8.38 7.22 -8.88
CA ARG A 487 8.66 6.66 -10.20
C ARG A 487 9.21 5.25 -10.10
N LYS A 488 8.79 4.39 -11.01
CA LYS A 488 9.11 2.96 -10.99
C LYS A 488 10.21 2.57 -11.98
N GLY A 489 10.76 1.35 -11.81
CA GLY A 489 11.73 0.76 -12.70
C GLY A 489 13.17 0.82 -12.21
N LEU A 490 14.10 0.65 -13.14
CA LEU A 490 15.54 0.76 -12.90
C LEU A 490 15.99 2.19 -13.18
N HIS A 491 16.58 2.86 -12.19
CA HIS A 491 16.98 4.24 -12.31
C HIS A 491 18.50 4.34 -12.51
N GLY A 492 18.90 5.00 -13.58
CA GLY A 492 20.28 5.33 -13.86
C GLY A 492 20.82 6.51 -13.03
N PRO A 493 22.16 6.70 -12.98
CA PRO A 493 23.13 5.93 -13.72
C PRO A 493 23.33 4.51 -13.20
N ILE A 494 23.64 3.59 -14.14
CA ILE A 494 24.05 2.24 -13.82
C ILE A 494 25.57 2.17 -14.03
N SER A 495 26.29 1.63 -13.09
CA SER A 495 27.74 1.50 -13.17
C SER A 495 28.20 0.07 -12.88
N PHE A 496 29.33 -0.29 -13.46
CA PHE A 496 30.08 -1.47 -13.10
C PHE A 496 31.46 -1.03 -12.55
N THR A 497 31.77 -1.47 -11.34
CA THR A 497 33.04 -1.18 -10.67
C THR A 497 33.89 -2.45 -10.67
N PRO A 498 34.87 -2.60 -11.58
CA PRO A 498 35.79 -3.74 -11.53
C PRO A 498 36.59 -3.74 -10.23
N THR A 499 36.90 -4.92 -9.71
CA THR A 499 37.72 -5.04 -8.49
C THR A 499 39.07 -4.31 -8.66
N GLY A 500 39.36 -3.38 -7.76
CA GLY A 500 40.59 -2.56 -7.78
C GLY A 500 40.57 -1.42 -8.82
N SER A 501 39.44 -1.07 -9.42
CA SER A 501 39.35 -0.05 -10.45
C SER A 501 38.21 0.96 -10.15
N ALA A 502 38.17 2.07 -10.86
CA ALA A 502 37.09 3.03 -10.77
C ALA A 502 35.79 2.52 -11.42
N ALA A 503 34.66 3.03 -10.96
CA ALA A 503 33.35 2.76 -11.54
C ALA A 503 33.27 3.24 -12.99
N GLN A 504 32.68 2.44 -13.85
CA GLN A 504 32.47 2.71 -15.27
C GLN A 504 30.97 2.70 -15.57
N PRO A 505 30.43 3.64 -16.36
CA PRO A 505 29.03 3.63 -16.73
C PRO A 505 28.71 2.40 -17.60
N VAL A 506 27.57 1.80 -17.37
CA VAL A 506 27.00 0.74 -18.22
C VAL A 506 25.93 1.38 -19.10
N GLU A 507 26.13 1.29 -20.42
CA GLU A 507 25.32 1.97 -21.42
C GLU A 507 24.71 0.97 -22.42
N ASP A 508 23.91 1.46 -23.37
CA ASP A 508 23.27 0.69 -24.45
C ASP A 508 22.26 -0.37 -23.96
N TRP A 509 21.28 0.11 -23.24
CA TRP A 509 20.22 -0.74 -22.70
C TRP A 509 19.09 -1.02 -23.68
N ARG A 510 18.52 -2.22 -23.57
CA ARG A 510 17.29 -2.64 -24.24
C ARG A 510 16.24 -2.96 -23.20
N ILE A 511 15.07 -2.32 -23.32
CA ILE A 511 13.99 -2.41 -22.32
C ILE A 511 12.80 -3.11 -22.97
N ARG A 512 12.27 -4.14 -22.33
CA ARG A 512 11.06 -4.86 -22.69
C ARG A 512 10.15 -4.93 -21.47
N ALA A 513 8.83 -4.83 -21.65
CA ALA A 513 7.92 -4.84 -20.53
C ALA A 513 6.67 -5.66 -20.78
N ILE A 514 6.17 -6.31 -19.75
CA ILE A 514 4.80 -6.75 -19.61
C ILE A 514 4.11 -5.69 -18.76
N ASP A 515 3.36 -4.78 -19.38
CA ASP A 515 2.53 -3.81 -18.68
C ASP A 515 1.18 -4.44 -18.39
N PHE A 516 0.83 -4.55 -17.11
CA PHE A 516 -0.43 -5.15 -16.69
C PHE A 516 -1.64 -4.20 -16.86
N GLY A 517 -1.43 -2.90 -17.03
CA GLY A 517 -2.49 -1.92 -17.21
C GLY A 517 -3.43 -1.79 -15.99
N ALA A 518 -4.60 -1.18 -16.19
CA ALA A 518 -5.57 -0.90 -15.13
C ALA A 518 -6.12 -2.18 -14.48
N ASP A 519 -6.51 -3.14 -15.29
CA ASP A 519 -7.23 -4.34 -14.84
C ASP A 519 -6.30 -5.52 -14.56
N ALA A 520 -5.00 -5.27 -14.53
CA ALA A 520 -3.97 -6.30 -14.32
C ALA A 520 -4.12 -7.49 -15.30
N ASN A 521 -4.25 -7.16 -16.59
CA ASN A 521 -4.52 -8.14 -17.65
C ASN A 521 -3.36 -9.13 -17.85
N LEU A 522 -3.68 -10.40 -18.06
CA LEU A 522 -2.70 -11.42 -18.39
C LEU A 522 -2.15 -11.19 -19.81
N PRO A 523 -0.82 -11.30 -20.02
CA PRO A 523 -0.23 -11.31 -21.35
C PRO A 523 -0.58 -12.60 -22.10
N LYS A 524 -0.29 -12.64 -23.40
CA LYS A 524 -0.32 -13.91 -24.15
C LYS A 524 0.82 -14.80 -23.68
N LEU A 525 0.49 -16.01 -23.23
CA LEU A 525 1.42 -16.96 -22.64
C LEU A 525 1.52 -18.24 -23.47
N ALA A 526 2.75 -18.67 -23.77
CA ALA A 526 3.04 -19.94 -24.41
C ALA A 526 3.23 -21.03 -23.33
N TRP A 527 2.17 -21.78 -23.06
CA TRP A 527 2.14 -22.76 -22.00
C TRP A 527 2.93 -24.03 -22.33
N GLN A 528 3.73 -24.48 -21.37
CA GLN A 528 4.45 -25.74 -21.37
C GLN A 528 3.98 -26.58 -20.17
N ARG A 529 4.00 -27.93 -20.31
CA ARG A 529 3.70 -28.82 -19.19
C ARG A 529 4.98 -29.17 -18.44
N GLY A 530 4.96 -29.11 -17.09
CA GLY A 530 6.10 -29.48 -16.28
C GLY A 530 6.35 -28.52 -15.11
N ARG A 531 7.63 -28.29 -14.79
CA ARG A 531 8.08 -27.40 -13.72
C ARG A 531 9.00 -26.32 -14.27
N ALA A 532 8.70 -25.07 -13.96
CA ALA A 532 9.59 -23.95 -14.24
C ALA A 532 10.73 -23.87 -13.22
N ARG A 533 11.83 -23.24 -13.64
CA ARG A 533 12.87 -22.71 -12.76
C ARG A 533 12.91 -21.20 -12.93
N GLY A 534 12.95 -20.47 -11.81
CA GLY A 534 12.93 -18.99 -11.82
C GLY A 534 11.55 -18.39 -12.11
N PRO A 535 11.47 -17.08 -12.46
CA PRO A 535 10.22 -16.36 -12.66
C PRO A 535 9.34 -16.97 -13.75
N ALA A 536 8.10 -17.35 -13.40
CA ALA A 536 7.18 -17.99 -14.32
C ALA A 536 5.72 -17.71 -13.96
N PHE A 537 4.88 -17.74 -15.00
CA PHE A 537 3.44 -17.90 -14.85
C PHE A 537 3.13 -19.40 -14.74
N TRP A 538 2.23 -19.77 -13.85
CA TRP A 538 1.75 -21.11 -13.63
C TRP A 538 0.25 -21.17 -13.87
N ARG A 539 -0.23 -22.27 -14.46
CA ARG A 539 -1.65 -22.45 -14.76
C ARG A 539 -2.15 -23.80 -14.28
N GLY A 540 -3.33 -23.76 -13.69
CA GLY A 540 -4.09 -24.93 -13.28
C GLY A 540 -5.59 -24.70 -13.38
N SER A 541 -6.36 -25.69 -12.97
CA SER A 541 -7.81 -25.60 -12.86
C SER A 541 -8.31 -26.38 -11.65
N PHE A 542 -9.43 -25.94 -11.12
CA PHE A 542 -10.18 -26.59 -10.06
C PHE A 542 -11.67 -26.59 -10.40
N SER A 543 -12.44 -27.48 -9.78
CA SER A 543 -13.88 -27.54 -9.99
C SER A 543 -14.64 -27.40 -8.67
N VAL A 544 -15.75 -26.67 -8.71
CA VAL A 544 -16.66 -26.51 -7.57
C VAL A 544 -18.08 -26.86 -7.97
N ALA A 545 -18.84 -27.46 -7.07
CA ALA A 545 -20.24 -27.79 -7.33
C ALA A 545 -21.13 -26.53 -7.41
N LYS A 546 -20.79 -25.51 -6.59
CA LYS A 546 -21.47 -24.23 -6.51
C LYS A 546 -20.46 -23.14 -6.23
N ALA A 547 -20.60 -22.00 -6.91
CA ALA A 547 -19.77 -20.81 -6.64
C ALA A 547 -20.11 -20.26 -5.23
N ALA A 548 -19.08 -20.01 -4.43
CA ALA A 548 -19.16 -19.45 -3.10
C ALA A 548 -17.79 -18.90 -2.71
N ASP A 549 -17.70 -18.06 -1.70
CA ASP A 549 -16.45 -17.46 -1.26
C ASP A 549 -15.43 -18.52 -0.79
N THR A 550 -14.15 -18.21 -0.93
CA THR A 550 -13.05 -19.03 -0.40
C THR A 550 -11.80 -18.20 -0.23
N PHE A 551 -10.79 -18.71 0.48
CA PHE A 551 -9.49 -18.10 0.67
C PHE A 551 -8.41 -19.01 0.10
N LEU A 552 -7.77 -18.60 -0.98
CA LEU A 552 -6.73 -19.39 -1.64
C LEU A 552 -5.45 -19.38 -0.80
N ASP A 553 -4.97 -20.55 -0.40
CA ASP A 553 -3.72 -20.72 0.33
C ASP A 553 -2.52 -20.56 -0.62
N MET A 554 -1.75 -19.49 -0.41
CA MET A 554 -0.54 -19.16 -1.16
C MET A 554 0.75 -19.43 -0.37
N SER A 555 0.67 -20.08 0.78
CA SER A 555 1.78 -20.28 1.72
C SER A 555 2.96 -21.10 1.19
N THR A 556 2.76 -21.91 0.13
CA THR A 556 3.81 -22.71 -0.54
C THR A 556 4.42 -22.01 -1.76
N TRP A 557 3.93 -20.83 -2.10
CA TRP A 557 4.41 -19.97 -3.18
C TRP A 557 5.39 -18.95 -2.64
N GLY A 558 6.05 -18.19 -3.52
CA GLY A 558 7.00 -17.15 -3.12
C GLY A 558 6.36 -15.76 -3.08
N THR A 559 6.50 -15.01 -4.17
CA THR A 559 5.88 -13.69 -4.33
C THR A 559 5.41 -13.50 -5.77
N GLY A 560 4.26 -12.87 -5.93
CA GLY A 560 3.72 -12.61 -7.26
C GLY A 560 2.26 -12.15 -7.27
N ILE A 561 1.50 -12.64 -8.26
CA ILE A 561 0.12 -12.20 -8.54
C ILE A 561 -0.74 -13.42 -8.86
N VAL A 562 -2.01 -13.38 -8.46
CA VAL A 562 -3.00 -14.45 -8.73
C VAL A 562 -4.17 -13.93 -9.55
N TRP A 563 -4.59 -14.74 -10.52
CA TRP A 563 -5.82 -14.54 -11.30
C TRP A 563 -6.70 -15.77 -11.24
N VAL A 564 -8.00 -15.58 -11.12
CA VAL A 564 -9.01 -16.64 -11.27
C VAL A 564 -10.05 -16.21 -12.29
N ASN A 565 -10.28 -17.04 -13.31
CA ASN A 565 -11.19 -16.72 -14.42
C ASN A 565 -10.96 -15.35 -15.06
N GLY A 566 -9.71 -14.87 -15.10
CA GLY A 566 -9.32 -13.57 -15.60
C GLY A 566 -9.41 -12.42 -14.58
N HIS A 567 -10.02 -12.60 -13.42
CA HIS A 567 -10.05 -11.62 -12.35
C HIS A 567 -8.74 -11.65 -11.55
N CYS A 568 -8.04 -10.53 -11.49
CA CYS A 568 -6.83 -10.40 -10.66
C CYS A 568 -7.20 -10.23 -9.19
N LEU A 569 -6.82 -11.21 -8.36
CA LEU A 569 -7.07 -11.17 -6.92
C LEU A 569 -6.11 -10.22 -6.17
N GLY A 570 -4.95 -9.95 -6.75
CA GLY A 570 -3.94 -9.10 -6.13
C GLY A 570 -2.58 -9.77 -6.06
N ARG A 571 -1.72 -9.16 -5.24
CA ARG A 571 -0.36 -9.63 -4.93
C ARG A 571 -0.38 -10.56 -3.72
N TYR A 572 0.50 -11.54 -3.72
CA TYR A 572 0.79 -12.36 -2.56
C TYR A 572 2.29 -12.35 -2.27
N TRP A 573 2.65 -12.60 -1.02
CA TRP A 573 4.02 -12.77 -0.60
C TRP A 573 4.07 -13.67 0.66
N ASN A 574 4.80 -14.76 0.59
CA ASN A 574 4.84 -15.75 1.67
C ASN A 574 5.57 -15.29 2.94
N ILE A 575 6.22 -14.11 2.91
CA ILE A 575 6.76 -13.50 4.13
C ILE A 575 5.66 -13.11 5.12
N GLY A 576 4.41 -12.97 4.64
CA GLY A 576 3.25 -12.62 5.45
C GLY A 576 3.14 -11.13 5.79
N PRO A 577 2.20 -10.78 6.68
CA PRO A 577 1.46 -11.64 7.61
C PRO A 577 0.33 -12.44 6.95
N THR A 578 -0.22 -11.98 5.84
CA THR A 578 -1.33 -12.65 5.12
C THR A 578 -0.79 -13.77 4.25
N GLN A 579 -1.32 -15.01 4.44
CA GLN A 579 -0.93 -16.18 3.66
C GLN A 579 -2.00 -16.62 2.66
N THR A 580 -3.19 -16.03 2.72
CA THR A 580 -4.32 -16.37 1.88
C THR A 580 -4.79 -15.20 1.04
N MET A 581 -5.46 -15.49 -0.08
CA MET A 581 -6.10 -14.48 -0.92
C MET A 581 -7.60 -14.74 -1.01
N TYR A 582 -8.39 -13.71 -0.72
CA TYR A 582 -9.84 -13.77 -0.83
C TYR A 582 -10.28 -13.93 -2.29
N LEU A 583 -11.05 -14.97 -2.56
CA LEU A 583 -11.70 -15.23 -3.84
C LEU A 583 -13.22 -15.16 -3.67
N PRO A 584 -13.85 -14.07 -4.16
CA PRO A 584 -15.31 -13.90 -4.08
C PRO A 584 -16.07 -14.92 -4.92
N GLY A 585 -17.18 -15.40 -4.40
CA GLY A 585 -18.06 -16.32 -5.11
C GLY A 585 -18.52 -15.87 -6.50
N PRO A 586 -18.89 -14.61 -6.72
CA PRO A 586 -19.28 -14.09 -8.04
C PRO A 586 -18.21 -14.22 -9.13
N TRP A 587 -16.92 -14.32 -8.77
CA TRP A 587 -15.82 -14.49 -9.73
C TRP A 587 -15.54 -15.95 -10.07
N MET A 588 -16.28 -16.87 -9.44
CA MET A 588 -16.27 -18.30 -9.75
C MET A 588 -17.54 -18.69 -10.49
N LYS A 589 -17.48 -19.85 -11.15
CA LYS A 589 -18.63 -20.53 -11.75
C LYS A 589 -18.71 -21.97 -11.26
N ALA A 590 -19.91 -22.53 -11.23
CA ALA A 590 -20.08 -23.98 -11.03
C ALA A 590 -19.36 -24.75 -12.14
N GLY A 591 -18.69 -25.83 -11.80
CA GLY A 591 -17.80 -26.57 -12.68
C GLY A 591 -16.37 -26.05 -12.67
N ALA A 592 -15.69 -26.08 -13.81
CA ALA A 592 -14.28 -25.79 -13.95
C ALA A 592 -13.98 -24.28 -13.89
N ASN A 593 -12.99 -23.92 -13.09
CA ASN A 593 -12.43 -22.57 -12.94
C ASN A 593 -10.93 -22.61 -13.26
N GLU A 594 -10.45 -21.63 -14.00
CA GLU A 594 -9.03 -21.48 -14.29
C GLU A 594 -8.35 -20.62 -13.24
N ILE A 595 -7.13 -20.99 -12.87
CA ILE A 595 -6.25 -20.16 -12.04
C ILE A 595 -4.90 -19.98 -12.75
N VAL A 596 -4.41 -18.74 -12.72
CA VAL A 596 -3.05 -18.41 -13.14
C VAL A 596 -2.34 -17.75 -11.97
N VAL A 597 -1.12 -18.17 -11.69
CA VAL A 597 -0.25 -17.63 -10.65
C VAL A 597 1.05 -17.17 -11.31
N LEU A 598 1.39 -15.89 -11.22
CA LEU A 598 2.75 -15.43 -11.45
C LEU A 598 3.55 -15.69 -10.19
N ASP A 599 4.67 -16.39 -10.26
CA ASP A 599 5.64 -16.49 -9.17
C ASP A 599 7.01 -16.04 -9.67
N LEU A 600 7.61 -15.10 -8.94
CA LEU A 600 8.88 -14.48 -9.30
C LEU A 600 10.10 -15.20 -8.72
N THR A 601 9.82 -16.21 -7.89
CA THR A 601 10.82 -17.07 -7.28
C THR A 601 10.69 -18.50 -7.83
N GLN A 602 10.77 -19.47 -6.98
CA GLN A 602 10.41 -20.83 -7.29
C GLN A 602 9.52 -21.37 -6.19
N PRO A 603 8.25 -21.70 -6.46
CA PRO A 603 7.37 -22.22 -5.43
C PRO A 603 7.92 -23.52 -4.86
N GLU A 604 7.78 -23.73 -3.56
CA GLU A 604 8.16 -25.00 -2.90
C GLU A 604 7.35 -26.14 -3.50
N ARG A 605 6.06 -25.91 -3.71
CA ARG A 605 5.12 -26.80 -4.38
C ARG A 605 4.12 -25.95 -5.15
N PRO A 606 3.93 -26.17 -6.45
CA PRO A 606 2.92 -25.46 -7.25
C PRO A 606 1.51 -26.00 -6.96
N VAL A 607 1.07 -25.88 -5.71
CA VAL A 607 -0.21 -26.37 -5.18
C VAL A 607 -0.99 -25.19 -4.62
N VAL A 608 -2.29 -25.18 -4.84
CA VAL A 608 -3.23 -24.22 -4.23
C VAL A 608 -4.38 -24.99 -3.60
N ALA A 609 -4.88 -24.53 -2.49
CA ALA A 609 -6.11 -25.02 -1.84
C ALA A 609 -7.04 -23.85 -1.55
N GLY A 610 -8.34 -24.08 -1.42
CA GLY A 610 -9.30 -23.10 -0.91
C GLY A 610 -9.65 -23.37 0.53
N LEU A 611 -9.42 -22.40 1.40
CA LEU A 611 -9.73 -22.47 2.83
C LEU A 611 -11.06 -21.78 3.14
N LYS A 612 -11.72 -22.20 4.22
CA LYS A 612 -12.94 -21.55 4.72
C LYS A 612 -12.66 -20.32 5.56
N LEU A 613 -11.44 -20.19 6.09
CA LEU A 613 -11.01 -19.07 6.93
C LEU A 613 -9.73 -18.46 6.36
N PRO A 614 -9.56 -17.13 6.44
CA PRO A 614 -8.32 -16.48 6.05
C PRO A 614 -7.20 -16.78 7.05
N VAL A 615 -5.95 -16.69 6.58
CA VAL A 615 -4.74 -16.67 7.40
C VAL A 615 -4.13 -15.29 7.25
N LEU A 616 -4.36 -14.42 8.25
CA LEU A 616 -3.97 -12.99 8.21
C LEU A 616 -2.79 -12.65 9.11
N ASP A 617 -2.38 -13.54 10.02
CA ASP A 617 -1.44 -13.26 11.10
C ASP A 617 -0.23 -14.23 11.15
N GLN A 618 0.13 -14.81 10.01
CA GLN A 618 1.27 -15.71 9.92
C GLN A 618 2.47 -15.04 9.23
N LEU A 619 3.28 -14.37 10.03
CA LEU A 619 4.54 -13.77 9.58
C LEU A 619 5.62 -14.86 9.41
N ARG A 620 6.40 -14.78 8.31
CA ARG A 620 7.47 -15.75 7.97
C ARG A 620 8.72 -15.02 7.46
N PRO A 621 9.44 -14.29 8.30
CA PRO A 621 10.60 -13.50 7.88
C PRO A 621 11.73 -14.36 7.32
N GLU A 622 11.81 -15.64 7.69
CA GLU A 622 12.76 -16.61 7.14
C GLU A 622 12.54 -16.93 5.65
N LYS A 623 11.33 -16.63 5.12
CA LYS A 623 10.97 -16.80 3.70
C LYS A 623 11.36 -15.59 2.86
N ASP A 624 11.80 -14.50 3.46
CA ASP A 624 12.24 -13.34 2.69
C ASP A 624 13.57 -13.65 1.97
N PHE A 625 13.44 -14.05 0.70
CA PHE A 625 14.56 -14.43 -0.16
C PHE A 625 15.53 -13.29 -0.43
N SER A 626 15.13 -12.05 -0.19
CA SER A 626 15.98 -10.87 -0.29
C SER A 626 16.52 -10.41 1.06
N ARG A 627 16.09 -11.07 2.15
CA ARG A 627 16.59 -10.75 3.49
C ARG A 627 18.11 -10.87 3.51
N ARG A 628 18.73 -9.94 4.20
CA ARG A 628 20.17 -9.80 4.31
C ARG A 628 20.82 -11.11 4.79
N ASN A 629 21.65 -11.71 3.93
CA ASN A 629 22.66 -12.63 4.41
C ASN A 629 23.78 -11.77 5.01
N ASN A 630 23.84 -11.71 6.34
CA ASN A 630 24.92 -11.05 7.04
C ASN A 630 26.24 -11.70 6.60
N GLY A 631 27.11 -10.94 5.95
CA GLY A 631 28.46 -11.37 5.69
C GLY A 631 29.20 -11.66 7.01
N LYS A 632 30.33 -12.31 6.92
CA LYS A 632 31.18 -12.56 8.12
C LYS A 632 31.69 -11.24 8.68
N LEU A 633 31.37 -10.95 9.92
CA LEU A 633 31.88 -9.77 10.63
C LEU A 633 33.41 -9.90 10.85
N GLN A 634 34.15 -8.85 10.50
CA GLN A 634 35.64 -8.83 10.52
C GLN A 634 36.15 -7.73 11.46
N ILE A 635 35.68 -7.76 12.71
CA ILE A 635 36.07 -6.76 13.73
C ILE A 635 36.87 -7.34 14.90
N GLU A 636 37.12 -8.65 14.92
CA GLU A 636 37.88 -9.28 15.97
C GLU A 636 39.32 -8.76 15.98
N GLY A 637 39.80 -8.33 17.16
CA GLY A 637 41.15 -7.76 17.34
C GLY A 637 41.29 -6.32 16.82
N GLN A 638 40.29 -5.70 16.22
CA GLN A 638 40.37 -4.30 15.81
C GLN A 638 40.18 -3.36 17.01
N ALA A 639 41.02 -2.30 17.06
CA ALA A 639 40.85 -1.24 18.04
C ALA A 639 39.57 -0.43 17.76
N ALA A 640 38.83 -0.06 18.80
CA ALA A 640 37.65 0.80 18.64
C ALA A 640 38.11 2.19 18.19
N THR A 641 37.38 2.76 17.23
CA THR A 641 37.49 4.17 16.86
C THR A 641 37.10 5.09 18.02
N HIS A 642 36.05 4.69 18.74
CA HIS A 642 35.58 5.38 19.93
C HIS A 642 34.86 4.39 20.86
N SER A 643 34.96 4.63 22.18
CA SER A 643 34.21 3.87 23.19
C SER A 643 33.68 4.82 24.25
N GLY A 644 32.50 4.55 24.80
CA GLY A 644 31.91 5.42 25.78
C GLY A 644 30.64 4.85 26.39
N SER A 645 29.93 5.71 27.08
CA SER A 645 28.61 5.41 27.64
C SER A 645 27.65 6.52 27.27
N PHE A 646 26.44 6.15 26.85
CA PHE A 646 25.35 7.09 26.64
C PHE A 646 24.72 7.47 27.97
N ALA A 647 24.27 8.72 28.07
CA ALA A 647 23.45 9.15 29.21
C ALA A 647 22.07 8.45 29.17
N THR A 648 21.48 8.29 30.35
CA THR A 648 20.13 7.72 30.48
C THR A 648 19.07 8.67 29.90
N GLY A 649 17.94 8.13 29.47
CA GLY A 649 16.82 8.90 28.95
C GLY A 649 16.58 8.70 27.45
N SER A 650 15.72 9.55 26.85
CA SER A 650 15.31 9.48 25.44
C SER A 650 15.90 10.61 24.58
N THR A 651 16.68 11.51 25.18
CA THR A 651 17.26 12.64 24.46
C THR A 651 18.34 12.19 23.49
N LYS A 652 18.33 12.75 22.29
CA LYS A 652 19.38 12.55 21.27
C LYS A 652 20.72 13.02 21.84
N GLN A 653 21.76 12.24 21.65
CA GLN A 653 23.13 12.48 22.14
C GLN A 653 24.10 12.58 20.98
N GLU A 654 24.95 13.60 21.01
CA GLU A 654 26.00 13.83 20.02
C GLU A 654 27.37 13.48 20.61
N ILE A 655 28.11 12.66 19.90
CA ILE A 655 29.46 12.19 20.22
C ILE A 655 30.43 12.68 19.14
N LYS A 656 31.46 13.41 19.53
CA LYS A 656 32.54 13.84 18.65
C LYS A 656 33.78 13.00 18.87
N PHE A 657 34.45 12.65 17.79
CA PHE A 657 35.74 11.94 17.86
C PHE A 657 36.87 12.95 18.09
N GLU A 658 37.90 12.51 18.78
CA GLU A 658 39.10 13.34 18.94
C GLU A 658 39.75 13.66 17.59
N ASN A 659 39.79 12.70 16.68
CA ASN A 659 40.24 12.86 15.30
C ASN A 659 39.22 12.30 14.35
N PRO A 660 38.89 12.99 13.25
CA PRO A 660 38.05 12.45 12.20
C PRO A 660 38.70 11.17 11.61
N VAL A 661 37.85 10.15 11.32
CA VAL A 661 38.25 8.86 10.80
C VAL A 661 37.64 8.64 9.43
N GLN A 662 38.44 8.08 8.50
CA GLN A 662 37.96 7.75 7.17
C GLN A 662 37.52 6.29 7.10
N GLY A 663 36.36 6.02 6.50
CA GLY A 663 35.88 4.67 6.28
C GLY A 663 34.55 4.65 5.53
N ARG A 664 34.21 3.47 5.06
CA ARG A 664 32.96 3.19 4.35
C ARG A 664 31.91 2.56 5.24
N GLN A 665 32.34 1.82 6.27
CA GLN A 665 31.43 1.10 7.17
C GLN A 665 31.58 1.63 8.59
N PHE A 666 30.44 1.89 9.22
CA PHE A 666 30.29 2.30 10.62
C PHE A 666 29.64 1.17 11.40
N CYS A 667 30.29 0.68 12.44
CA CYS A 667 29.78 -0.33 13.36
C CYS A 667 29.49 0.29 14.72
N LEU A 668 28.25 0.16 15.18
CA LEU A 668 27.88 0.38 16.58
C LEU A 668 27.78 -0.98 17.29
N GLU A 669 28.60 -1.15 18.31
CA GLU A 669 28.57 -2.32 19.18
C GLU A 669 27.99 -1.90 20.56
N SER A 670 26.85 -2.48 20.91
CA SER A 670 26.20 -2.31 22.22
C SER A 670 26.75 -3.34 23.18
N ILE A 671 27.39 -2.89 24.26
CA ILE A 671 28.02 -3.75 25.27
C ILE A 671 27.03 -4.12 26.36
N ASP A 672 26.20 -3.18 26.78
CA ASP A 672 25.11 -3.37 27.74
C ASP A 672 24.01 -2.33 27.54
N ALA A 673 22.91 -2.47 28.28
CA ALA A 673 21.77 -1.55 28.27
C ALA A 673 21.48 -0.97 29.65
N HIS A 674 20.85 0.21 29.68
CA HIS A 674 20.51 0.90 30.95
C HIS A 674 19.57 0.12 31.85
N ASP A 675 18.71 -0.73 31.28
CA ASP A 675 17.76 -1.57 32.03
C ASP A 675 18.36 -2.91 32.49
N GLY A 676 19.63 -3.16 32.23
CA GLY A 676 20.34 -4.38 32.56
C GLY A 676 19.88 -5.64 31.81
N LYS A 677 18.98 -5.49 30.84
CA LYS A 677 18.52 -6.59 29.99
C LYS A 677 19.48 -6.86 28.84
N GLN A 678 19.29 -8.02 28.20
CA GLN A 678 20.15 -8.50 27.11
C GLN A 678 19.72 -7.97 25.74
N PHE A 679 19.11 -6.80 25.65
CA PHE A 679 18.57 -6.23 24.40
C PHE A 679 19.24 -4.91 24.06
N ALA A 680 19.27 -4.57 22.77
CA ALA A 680 19.65 -3.25 22.28
C ALA A 680 18.55 -2.66 21.39
N ALA A 681 18.32 -1.36 21.50
CA ALA A 681 17.38 -0.61 20.67
C ALA A 681 17.96 0.75 20.30
N VAL A 682 17.78 1.12 19.03
CA VAL A 682 18.24 2.39 18.45
C VAL A 682 17.14 2.98 17.59
N ALA A 683 16.66 4.16 17.91
CA ALA A 683 15.69 4.86 17.07
C ALA A 683 16.38 5.48 15.85
N GLU A 684 17.54 6.12 16.03
CA GLU A 684 18.23 6.72 14.88
C GLU A 684 19.73 6.87 15.14
N ILE A 685 20.54 6.66 14.09
CA ILE A 685 21.99 6.95 14.03
C ILE A 685 22.20 7.96 12.90
N GLU A 686 22.78 9.10 13.22
CA GLU A 686 23.21 10.09 12.23
C GLU A 686 24.73 10.24 12.35
N LEU A 687 25.46 10.26 11.24
CA LEU A 687 26.89 10.52 11.23
C LEU A 687 27.20 11.97 10.89
N LEU A 688 28.31 12.49 11.44
CA LEU A 688 28.79 13.83 11.23
C LEU A 688 29.97 13.81 10.26
N ASP A 689 29.90 14.66 9.25
CA ASP A 689 31.00 14.86 8.27
C ASP A 689 32.20 15.57 8.91
N LYS A 690 33.24 15.83 8.12
CA LYS A 690 34.48 16.52 8.56
C LYS A 690 34.21 17.92 9.14
N ASP A 691 33.10 18.55 8.81
CA ASP A 691 32.68 19.89 9.25
C ASP A 691 31.65 19.83 10.40
N GLY A 692 31.36 18.64 10.91
CA GLY A 692 30.40 18.40 12.00
C GLY A 692 28.93 18.50 11.57
N LYS A 693 28.62 18.47 10.27
CA LYS A 693 27.26 18.46 9.75
C LYS A 693 26.74 17.04 9.58
N VAL A 694 25.42 16.87 9.77
CA VAL A 694 24.77 15.58 9.56
C VAL A 694 24.85 15.19 8.09
N MET A 695 25.30 13.97 7.84
CA MET A 695 25.40 13.38 6.51
C MET A 695 24.04 12.94 5.98
N ASN A 696 23.87 12.96 4.66
CA ASN A 696 22.69 12.40 4.01
C ASN A 696 22.71 10.86 4.08
N GLN A 697 21.66 10.28 4.62
CA GLN A 697 21.49 8.84 4.84
C GLN A 697 20.89 8.09 3.65
N SER A 698 20.48 8.78 2.57
CA SER A 698 19.70 8.17 1.49
C SER A 698 20.41 7.01 0.77
N SER A 699 21.74 7.01 0.77
CA SER A 699 22.57 5.94 0.17
C SER A 699 23.01 4.87 1.18
N TRP A 700 22.65 5.03 2.46
CA TRP A 700 23.13 4.09 3.48
C TRP A 700 22.34 2.78 3.44
N THR A 701 23.05 1.70 3.73
CA THR A 701 22.46 0.37 3.87
C THR A 701 22.95 -0.29 5.14
N ILE A 702 22.20 -1.25 5.65
CA ILE A 702 22.67 -2.07 6.75
C ILE A 702 23.51 -3.21 6.19
N ALA A 703 24.80 -3.22 6.47
CA ALA A 703 25.70 -4.30 6.08
C ALA A 703 25.58 -5.53 6.99
N TYR A 704 25.29 -5.30 8.29
CA TYR A 704 25.19 -6.38 9.28
C TYR A 704 24.30 -5.94 10.45
N ALA A 705 23.50 -6.84 10.95
CA ALA A 705 22.89 -6.78 12.28
C ALA A 705 22.89 -8.21 12.85
N ASN A 706 23.38 -8.40 14.05
CA ASN A 706 23.42 -9.75 14.62
C ASN A 706 22.05 -10.24 15.10
N SER A 707 21.10 -9.33 15.28
CA SER A 707 19.74 -9.63 15.78
C SER A 707 18.76 -8.53 15.39
N GLU A 708 17.54 -8.90 15.04
CA GLU A 708 16.42 -8.01 14.71
C GLU A 708 15.10 -8.63 15.19
N GLU A 709 14.28 -7.89 15.93
CA GLU A 709 12.92 -8.33 16.24
C GLU A 709 12.00 -8.06 15.05
N THR A 710 11.48 -9.11 14.44
CA THR A 710 10.62 -9.00 13.26
C THR A 710 9.34 -9.84 13.38
N MET A 711 9.13 -10.50 14.53
CA MET A 711 7.99 -11.38 14.76
C MET A 711 6.87 -10.71 15.55
N LYS A 712 7.20 -9.87 16.51
CA LYS A 712 6.23 -9.23 17.42
C LYS A 712 6.16 -7.72 17.24
N GLU A 713 7.21 -7.11 16.68
CA GLU A 713 7.27 -5.70 16.30
C GLU A 713 8.17 -5.53 15.08
N ASP A 714 8.08 -4.42 14.39
CA ASP A 714 9.03 -4.04 13.35
C ASP A 714 10.28 -3.42 13.98
N GLY A 715 11.15 -4.27 14.50
CA GLY A 715 12.46 -3.91 15.04
C GLY A 715 13.58 -4.05 14.01
N SER A 716 13.30 -3.83 12.72
CA SER A 716 14.29 -3.89 11.64
C SER A 716 15.47 -2.95 11.88
N ALA A 717 16.67 -3.42 11.58
CA ALA A 717 17.89 -2.60 11.68
C ALA A 717 17.87 -1.36 10.76
N LEU A 718 17.09 -1.39 9.68
CA LEU A 718 16.92 -0.26 8.78
C LEU A 718 16.26 0.94 9.49
N ASN A 719 15.44 0.69 10.50
CA ASN A 719 14.80 1.74 11.30
C ASN A 719 15.82 2.65 12.01
N ALA A 720 17.03 2.16 12.27
CA ALA A 720 18.10 2.96 12.86
C ALA A 720 18.75 3.99 11.92
N ILE A 721 18.41 3.99 10.61
CA ILE A 721 19.01 4.87 9.60
C ILE A 721 17.97 5.39 8.59
N ASN A 722 16.70 5.44 8.95
CA ASN A 722 15.62 5.82 8.04
C ASN A 722 15.19 7.29 8.16
N GLY A 723 15.80 8.05 9.09
CA GLY A 723 15.49 9.45 9.34
C GLY A 723 14.25 9.66 10.22
N GLN A 724 13.73 8.61 10.86
CA GLN A 724 12.53 8.66 11.71
C GLN A 724 12.87 8.21 13.13
N SER A 725 12.53 9.00 14.13
CA SER A 725 12.73 8.63 15.54
C SER A 725 11.50 7.93 16.17
N GLY A 726 10.42 7.76 15.41
CA GLY A 726 9.19 7.13 15.89
C GLY A 726 9.23 5.60 15.87
N ASP A 727 10.06 5.02 15.02
CA ASP A 727 10.40 3.60 14.97
C ASP A 727 11.85 3.36 15.44
N PHE A 728 12.28 2.11 15.49
CA PHE A 728 13.61 1.78 16.03
C PHE A 728 14.06 0.39 15.62
N TRP A 729 15.35 0.18 15.48
CA TRP A 729 15.95 -1.15 15.54
C TRP A 729 15.81 -1.71 16.96
N HIS A 730 15.39 -2.96 17.08
CA HIS A 730 15.36 -3.71 18.32
C HIS A 730 15.92 -5.11 18.10
N THR A 731 16.78 -5.56 18.97
CA THR A 731 17.25 -6.95 18.95
C THR A 731 16.13 -7.91 19.32
N GLU A 732 16.16 -9.13 18.79
CA GLU A 732 15.13 -10.15 18.99
C GLU A 732 14.87 -10.41 20.48
N TRP A 733 13.59 -10.36 20.84
CA TRP A 733 13.10 -10.63 22.19
C TRP A 733 11.94 -11.64 22.21
N SER A 734 11.33 -11.89 21.08
CA SER A 734 10.18 -12.81 20.94
C SER A 734 10.60 -14.27 20.81
N GLY A 735 11.88 -14.53 20.57
CA GLY A 735 12.48 -15.87 20.61
C GLY A 735 12.49 -16.45 22.01
N ASP A 736 12.82 -17.70 22.08
CA ASP A 736 13.02 -18.43 23.34
C ASP A 736 14.42 -18.18 23.94
N SER A 737 14.95 -19.13 24.70
CA SER A 737 16.29 -19.09 25.29
C SER A 737 17.45 -18.88 24.29
N ARG A 738 17.21 -18.85 23.00
CA ARG A 738 18.19 -18.61 21.93
C ARG A 738 18.36 -17.13 21.59
N ASN A 739 17.62 -16.22 22.22
CA ASN A 739 17.78 -14.79 22.00
C ASN A 739 19.24 -14.37 22.15
N PRO A 740 19.80 -13.63 21.18
CA PRO A 740 21.18 -13.16 21.24
C PRO A 740 21.43 -12.32 22.49
N LYS A 741 22.64 -12.39 23.03
CA LYS A 741 23.08 -11.58 24.17
C LYS A 741 24.09 -10.53 23.71
N HIS A 742 24.30 -9.53 24.56
CA HIS A 742 25.38 -8.57 24.31
C HIS A 742 26.76 -9.28 24.12
N PRO A 743 27.64 -8.73 23.27
CA PRO A 743 27.48 -7.47 22.55
C PRO A 743 26.61 -7.58 21.29
N HIS A 744 25.70 -6.61 21.11
CA HIS A 744 24.94 -6.49 19.88
C HIS A 744 25.63 -5.55 18.89
N ARG A 745 25.55 -5.87 17.60
CA ARG A 745 26.29 -5.19 16.54
C ARG A 745 25.37 -4.79 15.39
N LEU A 746 25.48 -3.52 15.03
CA LEU A 746 24.83 -2.94 13.87
C LEU A 746 25.90 -2.29 12.99
N VAL A 747 26.05 -2.75 11.74
CA VAL A 747 27.00 -2.17 10.78
C VAL A 747 26.25 -1.51 9.64
N VAL A 748 26.51 -0.22 9.47
CA VAL A 748 25.97 0.62 8.40
C VAL A 748 27.03 0.75 7.30
N ASP A 749 26.68 0.45 6.05
CA ASP A 749 27.48 0.76 4.87
C ASP A 749 27.05 2.13 4.32
N LEU A 750 27.96 3.08 4.30
CA LEU A 750 27.71 4.48 3.92
C LEU A 750 27.69 4.69 2.39
N GLY A 751 27.89 3.61 1.64
CA GLY A 751 27.89 3.65 0.19
C GLY A 751 29.25 4.02 -0.42
N GLN A 752 30.03 4.83 0.25
CA GLN A 752 31.34 5.31 -0.20
C GLN A 752 32.27 5.53 1.01
N ASN A 753 33.55 5.68 0.75
CA ASN A 753 34.54 6.03 1.77
C ASN A 753 34.37 7.53 2.12
N VAL A 754 34.10 7.87 3.37
CA VAL A 754 33.83 9.23 3.85
C VAL A 754 34.62 9.51 5.13
N THR A 755 34.85 10.79 5.41
CA THR A 755 35.47 11.23 6.68
C THR A 755 34.35 11.50 7.69
N VAL A 756 34.35 10.77 8.81
CA VAL A 756 33.42 10.84 9.91
C VAL A 756 34.10 11.53 11.10
N SER A 757 33.54 12.62 11.59
CA SER A 757 34.04 13.38 12.76
C SER A 757 33.30 13.07 14.07
N GLY A 758 32.21 12.29 13.98
CA GLY A 758 31.38 11.93 15.12
C GLY A 758 30.05 11.33 14.68
N PHE A 759 29.17 11.10 15.64
CA PHE A 759 27.82 10.58 15.35
C PHE A 759 26.81 11.04 16.39
N ARG A 760 25.53 10.93 16.03
CA ARG A 760 24.41 11.12 16.95
C ARG A 760 23.68 9.80 17.17
N TYR A 761 23.36 9.54 18.40
CA TYR A 761 22.55 8.41 18.83
C TYR A 761 21.21 8.93 19.37
N THR A 762 20.12 8.46 18.79
CA THR A 762 18.76 8.69 19.30
C THR A 762 18.28 7.39 19.94
N PRO A 763 18.08 7.37 21.28
CA PRO A 763 17.55 6.23 21.99
C PRO A 763 16.10 5.93 21.55
N ARG A 764 15.63 4.68 21.76
CA ARG A 764 14.22 4.32 21.64
C ARG A 764 13.34 5.30 22.39
N GLN A 765 12.31 5.84 21.73
CA GLN A 765 11.41 6.87 22.25
C GLN A 765 10.26 6.29 23.10
N GLY A 766 9.49 7.16 23.76
CA GLY A 766 8.32 6.83 24.58
C GLY A 766 8.62 6.55 26.05
N ARG A 767 7.62 6.75 26.91
CA ARG A 767 7.74 6.55 28.37
C ARG A 767 7.95 5.09 28.74
N GLU A 768 7.38 4.16 27.97
CA GLU A 768 7.56 2.72 28.14
C GLU A 768 8.77 2.18 27.35
N GLY A 769 9.38 2.99 26.50
CA GLY A 769 10.48 2.65 25.62
C GLY A 769 11.85 2.56 26.27
N VAL A 770 11.96 2.08 27.50
CA VAL A 770 13.24 1.98 28.22
C VAL A 770 14.04 0.73 27.87
N THR A 771 13.38 -0.33 27.36
CA THR A 771 14.03 -1.60 27.06
C THR A 771 15.02 -1.45 25.91
N GLY A 772 16.26 -1.89 26.18
CA GLY A 772 17.31 -1.93 25.18
C GLY A 772 18.00 -0.59 24.90
N ARG A 773 17.69 0.50 25.60
CA ARG A 773 18.51 1.72 25.49
C ARG A 773 19.94 1.46 25.84
N ILE A 774 20.84 1.66 24.87
CA ILE A 774 22.26 1.32 25.01
C ILE A 774 22.89 2.18 26.11
N LYS A 775 23.68 1.54 27.00
CA LYS A 775 24.46 2.21 28.00
C LYS A 775 25.92 2.30 27.56
N SER A 776 26.64 1.20 27.53
CA SER A 776 28.05 1.17 27.10
C SER A 776 28.15 0.72 25.65
N TYR A 777 29.02 1.39 24.89
CA TYR A 777 29.16 1.11 23.48
C TYR A 777 30.63 1.18 23.00
N ARG A 778 30.88 0.56 21.86
CA ARG A 778 32.08 0.76 21.03
C ARG A 778 31.64 1.12 19.60
N VAL A 779 32.43 1.98 18.97
CA VAL A 779 32.31 2.32 17.54
C VAL A 779 33.57 1.89 16.81
N LEU A 780 33.40 1.26 15.65
CA LEU A 780 34.46 0.98 14.70
C LEU A 780 34.08 1.59 13.35
N ILE A 781 35.07 2.18 12.69
CA ILE A 781 34.91 2.71 11.33
C ILE A 781 36.04 2.11 10.49
N GLY A 782 35.72 1.58 9.34
CA GLY A 782 36.68 0.95 8.44
C GLY A 782 36.15 0.85 7.01
N GLU A 783 37.01 0.37 6.11
CA GLU A 783 36.66 0.19 4.71
C GLU A 783 35.76 -1.05 4.49
N ALA A 784 36.04 -2.15 5.22
CA ALA A 784 35.30 -3.42 5.13
C ALA A 784 35.29 -4.12 6.49
N LEU A 785 34.32 -3.75 7.36
CA LEU A 785 34.07 -4.41 8.64
C LEU A 785 33.28 -5.71 8.49
N VAL A 786 32.60 -5.85 7.35
CA VAL A 786 31.80 -7.03 6.98
C VAL A 786 32.29 -7.54 5.65
N GLY A 787 32.66 -8.82 5.59
CA GLY A 787 33.04 -9.51 4.34
C GLY A 787 31.82 -9.55 3.37
N ALA A 788 32.09 -9.71 2.08
CA ALA A 788 31.06 -9.80 1.06
C ALA A 788 30.00 -10.86 1.45
N PRO A 789 28.70 -10.56 1.36
CA PRO A 789 27.66 -11.53 1.66
C PRO A 789 27.77 -12.69 0.66
N THR A 790 27.94 -13.91 1.17
CA THR A 790 27.74 -15.11 0.36
C THR A 790 26.25 -15.30 0.17
N PHE A 791 25.75 -15.04 -1.03
CA PHE A 791 24.39 -15.47 -1.39
C PHE A 791 24.34 -17.00 -1.26
N GLY A 792 23.50 -17.50 -0.35
CA GLY A 792 23.32 -18.91 -0.15
C GLY A 792 22.98 -19.58 -1.47
N GLN A 793 23.87 -20.38 -1.98
CA GLN A 793 23.49 -21.43 -2.91
C GLN A 793 22.57 -22.34 -2.10
N GLY A 794 21.25 -22.26 -2.38
CA GLY A 794 20.33 -23.27 -1.89
C GLY A 794 20.97 -24.61 -2.21
N LYS A 795 21.16 -25.46 -1.20
CA LYS A 795 21.63 -26.82 -1.42
C LYS A 795 20.74 -27.46 -2.49
N PRO A 796 21.33 -28.20 -3.45
CA PRO A 796 20.63 -28.77 -4.59
C PRO A 796 19.43 -29.64 -4.21
#